data_8583f89932b9b35f2e56ec7f7941e996
#
_entry.id   8583f89932b9b35f2e56ec7f7941e996
#
_cell.length_a   1.000
_cell.length_b   1.000
_cell.length_c   1.000
_cell.angle_alpha   90.00
_cell.angle_beta   90.00
_cell.angle_gamma   90.00
#
_symmetry.space_group_name_H-M   'P 1'
#
loop_
_entity.id
_entity.type
_entity.pdbx_description
1 polymer ?
#
loop_
_entity_poly.entity_id
_entity_poly.type
_entity_poly.pdbx_seq_one_letter_code
_entity_poly.pdbx_strand_id
1 'polypeptide(L)'
;MLSTNLYVFGIFLISNLAIFAQSDEYRLPNNVKPLTYKLFLNPDLSAENGTFEGSVSILIDIISTTNNLTLHASKLTIDTSQTILKSKKNQFIPVNHTLDEDHEFLIINFENDLHRGQYELNLSFHGDFNSNSETGFYKNSYIDENNHTTYFAATHFEPTFARRAFPCWDEPALKASFKIAIKHYSNYTALSNMPAIKDKPIHMDNGKIWTKFEKTPLLSTYTVAFTVSDFKEITNQHKNFSIWTRRNVADDLIEYGFKVAVDAMKSFENFTNIPYSLPKMDIFLVEDFFIAGMENWGLILLKEFYFLSNNETNELKLIDIGKKICHEIIHQWIGNLVSPAWWSDLWITEGLPNYYETLVFDKMGVQENTETEIFYRKLRGSFLLEEDRTCQPLHQKINDASNIFHDITTLYFKSQIIFNMLASIISRQVLNKGIKKILKEYQFSTISTDQFFETIQESVNNSTYLRGKYDSLDVKSLIMPYITQVGYPVIDVFRDNATGIIKLTQKCYVCEENNSTDLKWPIPITYTTESLLEFNFSQTMNLFTPSMNELIINNVSMNDWIIFNIQQNGYYRVNYDETTWQQIIDFMNSKKYSKIHVKNRLRILDDAGWFYLKGKLSKENFYKLLSYCIREKSFLIWNMLIEIVAKIMLYMKDNMLDFYKNIVDTIVKKKLFIEGDRRLLRIKDNLRFLNYCHNKTELCKTIF
;
A
#
# COMPACT_ATOMS: atom_id res chain seq x y z
N MET A 1 15.82 53.98 -23.82
CA MET A 1 15.45 52.60 -24.04
C MET A 1 16.23 51.57 -23.20
N LEU A 2 17.13 51.96 -22.33
CA LEU A 2 17.90 51.04 -21.46
C LEU A 2 17.42 50.99 -20.00
N SER A 3 16.50 51.89 -19.58
CA SER A 3 15.98 51.96 -18.20
C SER A 3 14.70 51.22 -17.95
N THR A 4 13.95 50.86 -19.02
CA THR A 4 12.67 50.15 -18.93
C THR A 4 12.83 48.62 -18.89
N ASN A 5 13.94 48.07 -19.43
CA ASN A 5 14.19 46.63 -19.40
C ASN A 5 14.75 46.08 -18.06
N LEU A 6 15.34 46.95 -17.23
CA LEU A 6 15.76 46.51 -15.89
C LEU A 6 14.61 46.38 -14.88
N TYR A 7 13.55 47.17 -15.05
CA TYR A 7 12.37 47.09 -14.19
C TYR A 7 11.52 45.84 -14.49
N VAL A 8 11.41 45.45 -15.75
CA VAL A 8 10.64 44.24 -16.13
C VAL A 8 11.39 42.96 -15.71
N PHE A 9 12.74 42.96 -15.79
CA PHE A 9 13.55 41.82 -15.29
C PHE A 9 13.54 41.71 -13.76
N GLY A 10 13.54 42.86 -13.05
CA GLY A 10 13.44 42.90 -11.60
C GLY A 10 12.08 42.42 -11.08
N ILE A 11 10.99 42.76 -11.75
CA ILE A 11 9.63 42.30 -11.37
C ILE A 11 9.44 40.80 -11.71
N PHE A 12 10.03 40.30 -12.81
CA PHE A 12 10.02 38.87 -13.11
C PHE A 12 10.89 38.01 -12.17
N LEU A 13 11.99 38.53 -11.66
CA LEU A 13 12.80 37.87 -10.64
C LEU A 13 12.15 37.89 -9.26
N ILE A 14 11.45 38.98 -8.91
CA ILE A 14 10.73 39.09 -7.63
C ILE A 14 9.45 38.25 -7.66
N SER A 15 8.74 38.16 -8.79
CA SER A 15 7.57 37.28 -8.93
C SER A 15 7.96 35.80 -8.96
N ASN A 16 9.10 35.42 -9.53
CA ASN A 16 9.59 34.04 -9.47
C ASN A 16 10.21 33.66 -8.10
N LEU A 17 10.76 34.62 -7.34
CA LEU A 17 11.18 34.41 -5.95
C LEU A 17 9.99 34.32 -4.99
N ALA A 18 8.89 35.02 -5.27
CA ALA A 18 7.65 34.90 -4.49
C ALA A 18 6.88 33.59 -4.75
N ILE A 19 7.08 32.96 -5.91
CA ILE A 19 6.47 31.63 -6.21
C ILE A 19 7.21 30.48 -5.49
N PHE A 20 8.49 30.71 -5.07
CA PHE A 20 9.26 29.73 -4.30
C PHE A 20 9.15 29.86 -2.77
N ALA A 21 8.41 30.86 -2.28
CA ALA A 21 8.20 31.12 -0.84
C ALA A 21 6.74 31.00 -0.41
N GLN A 22 5.93 30.19 -1.09
CA GLN A 22 4.70 29.70 -0.50
C GLN A 22 5.12 28.66 0.54
N SER A 23 5.21 29.09 1.82
CA SER A 23 5.34 28.17 2.94
C SER A 23 4.31 27.07 2.77
N ASP A 24 4.71 25.80 2.90
CA ASP A 24 3.76 24.69 3.00
C ASP A 24 3.02 24.89 4.33
N GLU A 25 1.91 25.63 4.31
CA GLU A 25 1.14 26.02 5.50
C GLU A 25 0.71 24.81 6.33
N TYR A 26 0.65 23.63 5.70
CA TYR A 26 0.32 22.35 6.32
C TYR A 26 1.49 21.68 7.07
N ARG A 27 2.74 22.11 6.89
CA ARG A 27 3.93 21.53 7.52
C ARG A 27 4.33 22.28 8.78
N LEU A 28 4.80 21.52 9.76
CA LEU A 28 5.39 22.12 10.97
C LEU A 28 6.67 22.93 10.63
N PRO A 29 6.92 24.05 11.34
CA PRO A 29 8.17 24.78 11.20
C PRO A 29 9.40 23.92 11.52
N ASN A 30 10.48 24.08 10.73
CA ASN A 30 11.72 23.31 10.88
C ASN A 30 12.64 23.82 12.02
N ASN A 31 12.14 24.67 12.91
CA ASN A 31 12.93 25.32 13.97
C ASN A 31 13.03 24.49 15.26
N VAL A 32 12.25 23.40 15.39
CA VAL A 32 12.23 22.54 16.58
C VAL A 32 12.20 21.07 16.20
N LYS A 33 12.92 20.24 16.92
CA LYS A 33 12.89 18.77 16.79
C LYS A 33 12.54 18.10 18.12
N PRO A 34 11.58 17.17 18.17
CA PRO A 34 11.37 16.32 19.33
C PRO A 34 12.51 15.27 19.44
N LEU A 35 12.91 14.97 20.66
CA LEU A 35 13.96 13.97 20.94
C LEU A 35 13.41 12.79 21.75
N THR A 36 12.62 13.07 22.78
CA THR A 36 12.05 12.03 23.67
C THR A 36 10.72 12.48 24.22
N TYR A 37 9.72 11.62 24.15
CA TYR A 37 8.44 11.78 24.83
C TYR A 37 8.39 10.91 26.08
N LYS A 38 7.91 11.47 27.19
CA LYS A 38 7.45 10.75 28.37
C LYS A 38 5.94 10.93 28.44
N LEU A 39 5.19 9.90 28.08
CA LEU A 39 3.73 9.95 27.96
C LEU A 39 3.10 9.15 29.09
N PHE A 40 2.19 9.80 29.83
CA PHE A 40 1.40 9.20 30.90
C PHE A 40 -0.07 9.30 30.54
N LEU A 41 -0.80 8.18 30.57
CA LEU A 41 -2.19 8.08 30.18
C LEU A 41 -3.01 7.38 31.26
N ASN A 42 -4.22 7.88 31.50
CA ASN A 42 -5.20 7.33 32.43
C ASN A 42 -6.56 7.21 31.74
N PRO A 43 -6.79 6.14 30.93
CA PRO A 43 -8.08 5.91 30.31
C PRO A 43 -9.14 5.49 31.33
N ASP A 44 -10.36 5.99 31.13
CA ASP A 44 -11.55 5.52 31.82
C ASP A 44 -12.44 4.71 30.87
N LEU A 45 -12.45 3.40 31.07
CA LEU A 45 -13.23 2.45 30.27
C LEU A 45 -14.56 2.07 30.95
N SER A 46 -14.86 2.65 32.14
CA SER A 46 -16.02 2.25 32.96
C SER A 46 -17.37 2.70 32.40
N ALA A 47 -17.40 3.81 31.64
CA ALA A 47 -18.62 4.36 31.05
C ALA A 47 -18.65 4.18 29.54
N GLU A 48 -19.87 4.13 28.95
CA GLU A 48 -20.05 4.03 27.50
C GLU A 48 -19.35 5.19 26.76
N ASN A 49 -19.50 6.41 27.27
CA ASN A 49 -18.81 7.63 26.81
C ASN A 49 -17.57 7.86 27.69
N GLY A 50 -16.55 7.00 27.55
CA GLY A 50 -15.34 7.12 28.34
C GLY A 50 -14.43 8.26 27.84
N THR A 51 -13.56 8.71 28.76
CA THR A 51 -12.56 9.75 28.52
C THR A 51 -11.16 9.25 28.88
N PHE A 52 -10.16 10.01 28.52
CA PHE A 52 -8.81 9.77 29.02
C PHE A 52 -8.13 11.08 29.42
N GLU A 53 -7.37 11.02 30.48
CA GLU A 53 -6.47 12.08 30.92
C GLU A 53 -5.05 11.71 30.56
N GLY A 54 -4.25 12.70 30.23
CA GLY A 54 -2.85 12.48 29.92
C GLY A 54 -1.95 13.64 30.30
N SER A 55 -0.68 13.32 30.46
CA SER A 55 0.38 14.31 30.50
C SER A 55 1.55 13.85 29.66
N VAL A 56 2.19 14.80 29.00
CA VAL A 56 3.37 14.54 28.19
C VAL A 56 4.50 15.49 28.53
N SER A 57 5.70 14.95 28.72
CA SER A 57 6.94 15.71 28.84
C SER A 57 7.79 15.42 27.62
N ILE A 58 8.04 16.45 26.80
CA ILE A 58 8.73 16.32 25.52
C ILE A 58 10.08 17.02 25.61
N LEU A 59 11.17 16.25 25.53
CA LEU A 59 12.49 16.83 25.34
C LEU A 59 12.62 17.23 23.86
N ILE A 60 12.83 18.54 23.63
CA ILE A 60 12.96 19.13 22.30
C ILE A 60 14.33 19.78 22.12
N ASP A 61 14.76 19.90 20.87
CA ASP A 61 15.93 20.69 20.46
C ASP A 61 15.48 21.87 19.59
N ILE A 62 15.69 23.08 20.07
CA ILE A 62 15.45 24.32 19.32
C ILE A 62 16.65 24.57 18.42
N ILE A 63 16.44 24.50 17.10
CA ILE A 63 17.47 24.57 16.06
C ILE A 63 17.76 26.01 15.68
N SER A 64 16.74 26.85 15.66
CA SER A 64 16.85 28.30 15.40
C SER A 64 16.01 29.08 16.40
N THR A 65 16.47 30.28 16.78
CA THR A 65 15.79 31.14 17.74
C THR A 65 14.33 31.39 17.32
N THR A 66 13.41 31.25 18.26
CA THR A 66 11.97 31.43 18.06
C THR A 66 11.33 31.93 19.33
N ASN A 67 10.18 32.60 19.25
CA ASN A 67 9.36 32.97 20.39
C ASN A 67 8.08 32.12 20.53
N ASN A 68 7.93 31.08 19.69
CA ASN A 68 6.82 30.14 19.79
C ASN A 68 7.27 28.71 19.53
N LEU A 69 6.43 27.78 19.98
CA LEU A 69 6.52 26.36 19.66
C LEU A 69 5.23 25.94 18.96
N THR A 70 5.33 25.40 17.75
CA THR A 70 4.21 24.88 17.00
C THR A 70 4.30 23.35 16.94
N LEU A 71 3.25 22.66 17.41
CA LEU A 71 3.11 21.21 17.35
C LEU A 71 1.64 20.88 17.03
N HIS A 72 1.34 19.62 16.76
CA HIS A 72 -0.02 19.20 16.47
C HIS A 72 -0.79 18.83 17.76
N ALA A 73 -2.06 19.20 17.81
CA ALA A 73 -3.05 18.73 18.77
C ALA A 73 -4.46 18.87 18.16
N SER A 74 -5.24 17.80 18.19
CA SER A 74 -6.59 17.77 17.63
C SER A 74 -7.51 16.99 18.55
N LYS A 75 -8.74 17.47 18.75
CA LYS A 75 -9.75 16.86 19.64
C LYS A 75 -9.25 16.62 21.09
N LEU A 76 -8.34 17.43 21.55
CA LEU A 76 -7.80 17.43 22.91
C LEU A 76 -8.07 18.76 23.59
N THR A 77 -8.47 18.73 24.86
CA THR A 77 -8.50 19.90 25.72
C THR A 77 -7.17 20.02 26.45
N ILE A 78 -6.41 21.08 26.16
CA ILE A 78 -5.11 21.36 26.79
C ILE A 78 -5.30 22.15 28.05
N ASP A 79 -4.73 21.69 29.18
CA ASP A 79 -4.65 22.51 30.39
C ASP A 79 -3.52 23.54 30.27
N THR A 80 -3.87 24.71 29.74
CA THR A 80 -2.90 25.75 29.46
C THR A 80 -2.22 26.29 30.73
N SER A 81 -2.88 26.19 31.90
CA SER A 81 -2.34 26.63 33.20
C SER A 81 -1.17 25.76 33.67
N GLN A 82 -1.07 24.53 33.18
CA GLN A 82 -0.02 23.56 33.51
C GLN A 82 1.09 23.48 32.47
N THR A 83 1.01 24.26 31.38
CA THR A 83 2.06 24.25 30.37
C THR A 83 3.31 24.96 30.89
N ILE A 84 4.42 24.22 30.87
CA ILE A 84 5.72 24.71 31.35
C ILE A 84 6.82 24.27 30.37
N LEU A 85 7.65 25.21 29.95
CA LEU A 85 8.88 24.93 29.22
C LEU A 85 10.08 25.13 30.15
N LYS A 86 10.98 24.14 30.26
CA LYS A 86 12.17 24.17 31.11
C LYS A 86 13.43 24.04 30.30
N SER A 87 14.43 24.87 30.58
CA SER A 87 15.83 24.61 30.22
C SER A 87 16.59 24.12 31.45
N LYS A 88 17.87 23.82 31.31
CA LYS A 88 18.73 23.42 32.46
C LYS A 88 18.72 24.44 33.58
N LYS A 89 18.53 25.72 33.32
CA LYS A 89 18.68 26.82 34.28
C LYS A 89 17.39 27.60 34.51
N ASN A 90 16.51 27.67 33.51
CA ASN A 90 15.37 28.59 33.51
C ASN A 90 14.07 27.82 33.23
N GLN A 91 12.99 28.36 33.78
CA GLN A 91 11.62 27.95 33.47
C GLN A 91 10.94 29.10 32.73
N PHE A 92 10.18 28.75 31.69
CA PHE A 92 9.43 29.69 30.87
C PHE A 92 7.96 29.32 30.95
N ILE A 93 7.13 30.33 31.23
CA ILE A 93 5.68 30.18 31.22
C ILE A 93 5.17 30.81 29.94
N PRO A 94 4.29 30.15 29.16
CA PRO A 94 3.72 30.72 27.95
C PRO A 94 2.88 31.98 28.25
N VAL A 95 2.87 32.92 27.33
CA VAL A 95 1.96 34.09 27.37
C VAL A 95 0.55 33.66 26.98
N ASN A 96 0.42 32.86 25.94
CA ASN A 96 -0.85 32.31 25.48
C ASN A 96 -0.65 31.01 24.66
N HIS A 97 -1.79 30.38 24.40
CA HIS A 97 -1.90 29.23 23.48
C HIS A 97 -2.94 29.59 22.42
N THR A 98 -2.62 29.25 21.15
CA THR A 98 -3.53 29.39 20.03
C THR A 98 -3.75 28.03 19.40
N LEU A 99 -4.99 27.65 19.15
CA LEU A 99 -5.36 26.48 18.37
C LEU A 99 -5.72 26.93 16.97
N ASP A 100 -5.02 26.42 15.99
CA ASP A 100 -5.36 26.53 14.57
C ASP A 100 -6.07 25.22 14.18
N GLU A 101 -7.39 25.27 14.10
CA GLU A 101 -8.21 24.08 13.85
C GLU A 101 -8.06 23.56 12.42
N ASP A 102 -7.79 24.45 11.45
CA ASP A 102 -7.65 24.08 10.04
C ASP A 102 -6.40 23.23 9.78
N HIS A 103 -5.30 23.55 10.49
CA HIS A 103 -4.03 22.80 10.40
C HIS A 103 -3.81 21.83 11.56
N GLU A 104 -4.73 21.81 12.54
CA GLU A 104 -4.62 21.05 13.79
C GLU A 104 -3.36 21.41 14.59
N PHE A 105 -2.94 22.70 14.57
CA PHE A 105 -1.76 23.18 15.29
C PHE A 105 -2.10 23.74 16.66
N LEU A 106 -1.29 23.37 17.65
CA LEU A 106 -1.16 24.03 18.94
C LEU A 106 0.07 24.94 18.89
N ILE A 107 -0.15 26.25 18.93
CA ILE A 107 0.90 27.28 18.94
C ILE A 107 1.03 27.82 20.37
N ILE A 108 2.19 27.65 20.97
CA ILE A 108 2.52 28.08 22.35
C ILE A 108 3.45 29.28 22.27
N ASN A 109 3.00 30.45 22.66
CA ASN A 109 3.74 31.70 22.53
C ASN A 109 4.43 32.07 23.86
N PHE A 110 5.66 32.58 23.75
CA PHE A 110 6.47 33.06 24.88
C PHE A 110 6.81 34.54 24.72
N GLU A 111 6.97 35.24 25.83
CA GLU A 111 7.32 36.65 25.85
C GLU A 111 8.72 36.92 25.30
N ASN A 112 9.66 36.04 25.61
CA ASN A 112 11.05 36.16 25.22
C ASN A 112 11.45 35.11 24.20
N ASP A 113 12.47 35.43 23.42
CA ASP A 113 13.08 34.49 22.47
C ASP A 113 13.65 33.25 23.17
N LEU A 114 13.32 32.10 22.65
CA LEU A 114 13.87 30.81 23.00
C LEU A 114 15.08 30.56 22.10
N HIS A 115 16.28 30.57 22.69
CA HIS A 115 17.53 30.37 21.94
C HIS A 115 17.79 28.89 21.67
N ARG A 116 18.71 28.61 20.70
CA ARG A 116 19.15 27.27 20.36
C ARG A 116 19.54 26.46 21.60
N GLY A 117 19.07 25.23 21.69
CA GLY A 117 19.38 24.31 22.77
C GLY A 117 18.24 23.40 23.16
N GLN A 118 18.46 22.56 24.17
CA GLN A 118 17.50 21.58 24.62
C GLN A 118 16.60 22.14 25.72
N TYR A 119 15.31 21.86 25.56
CA TYR A 119 14.25 22.22 26.49
C TYR A 119 13.33 21.04 26.75
N GLU A 120 12.64 21.03 27.87
CA GLU A 120 11.61 20.05 28.23
C GLU A 120 10.25 20.76 28.31
N LEU A 121 9.38 20.47 27.34
CA LEU A 121 8.01 20.98 27.28
C LEU A 121 7.08 20.00 28.02
N ASN A 122 6.33 20.50 29.01
CA ASN A 122 5.36 19.72 29.77
C ASN A 122 3.95 20.23 29.47
N LEU A 123 3.06 19.31 29.12
CA LEU A 123 1.66 19.55 28.79
C LEU A 123 0.77 18.56 29.52
N SER A 124 -0.39 19.01 30.00
CA SER A 124 -1.48 18.18 30.50
C SER A 124 -2.69 18.34 29.60
N PHE A 125 -3.43 17.27 29.36
CA PHE A 125 -4.53 17.26 28.40
C PHE A 125 -5.61 16.24 28.78
N HIS A 126 -6.80 16.43 28.22
CA HIS A 126 -7.94 15.52 28.27
C HIS A 126 -8.38 15.21 26.87
N GLY A 127 -8.85 13.98 26.64
CA GLY A 127 -9.47 13.55 25.40
C GLY A 127 -10.70 12.70 25.66
N ASP A 128 -11.64 12.75 24.73
CA ASP A 128 -12.81 11.89 24.72
C ASP A 128 -12.56 10.69 23.83
N PHE A 129 -12.98 9.51 24.26
CA PHE A 129 -13.04 8.35 23.36
C PHE A 129 -14.10 8.61 22.31
N ASN A 130 -13.68 8.75 21.07
CA ASN A 130 -14.58 9.01 19.97
C ASN A 130 -15.36 7.73 19.64
N SER A 131 -16.62 7.66 20.03
CA SER A 131 -17.50 6.50 19.86
C SER A 131 -17.77 6.12 18.40
N ASN A 132 -17.48 7.02 17.45
CA ASN A 132 -17.80 6.85 16.03
C ASN A 132 -16.59 6.76 15.10
N SER A 133 -15.37 6.69 15.64
CA SER A 133 -14.14 6.69 14.82
C SER A 133 -13.04 5.92 15.53
N GLU A 134 -12.57 4.85 14.91
CA GLU A 134 -11.42 4.06 15.38
C GLU A 134 -10.08 4.73 15.05
N THR A 135 -9.97 6.05 15.26
CA THR A 135 -8.77 6.87 14.99
C THR A 135 -8.30 7.59 16.25
N GLY A 136 -7.00 7.75 16.41
CA GLY A 136 -6.41 8.27 17.63
C GLY A 136 -6.38 7.19 18.72
N PHE A 137 -6.62 7.60 19.98
CA PHE A 137 -6.85 6.65 21.07
C PHE A 137 -8.36 6.44 21.20
N TYR A 138 -8.84 5.27 20.80
CA TYR A 138 -10.26 4.96 20.72
C TYR A 138 -10.65 3.83 21.66
N LYS A 139 -11.93 3.78 21.98
CA LYS A 139 -12.57 2.74 22.76
C LYS A 139 -13.48 1.91 21.86
N ASN A 140 -13.48 0.60 22.07
CA ASN A 140 -14.36 -0.33 21.39
C ASN A 140 -14.85 -1.38 22.40
N SER A 141 -15.75 -2.27 21.99
CA SER A 141 -16.33 -3.30 22.85
C SER A 141 -16.55 -4.59 22.09
N TYR A 142 -16.72 -5.67 22.83
CA TYR A 142 -17.15 -6.96 22.32
C TYR A 142 -18.11 -7.63 23.32
N ILE A 143 -18.82 -8.65 22.88
CA ILE A 143 -19.70 -9.46 23.75
C ILE A 143 -18.89 -10.66 24.25
N ASP A 144 -18.77 -10.78 25.56
CA ASP A 144 -18.07 -11.88 26.21
C ASP A 144 -18.89 -13.20 26.21
N GLU A 145 -18.32 -14.28 26.71
CA GLU A 145 -18.95 -15.60 26.80
C GLU A 145 -20.20 -15.65 27.70
N ASN A 146 -20.35 -14.66 28.60
CA ASN A 146 -21.48 -14.50 29.51
C ASN A 146 -22.53 -13.52 28.96
N ASN A 147 -22.40 -13.10 27.70
CA ASN A 147 -23.27 -12.12 27.05
C ASN A 147 -23.21 -10.71 27.67
N HIS A 148 -22.08 -10.33 28.28
CA HIS A 148 -21.83 -8.99 28.78
C HIS A 148 -21.00 -8.19 27.78
N THR A 149 -21.28 -6.88 27.71
CA THR A 149 -20.45 -5.95 26.94
C THR A 149 -19.16 -5.66 27.71
N THR A 150 -18.04 -6.03 27.11
CA THR A 150 -16.69 -5.76 27.65
C THR A 150 -16.00 -4.74 26.79
N TYR A 151 -15.41 -3.72 27.42
CA TYR A 151 -14.77 -2.61 26.73
C TYR A 151 -13.24 -2.81 26.69
N PHE A 152 -12.63 -2.32 25.62
CA PHE A 152 -11.18 -2.18 25.51
C PHE A 152 -10.84 -0.84 24.84
N ALA A 153 -9.60 -0.40 24.99
CA ALA A 153 -9.08 0.75 24.24
C ALA A 153 -7.85 0.35 23.44
N ALA A 154 -7.71 0.94 22.26
CA ALA A 154 -6.58 0.74 21.37
C ALA A 154 -6.26 2.02 20.61
N THR A 155 -5.12 2.03 19.92
CA THR A 155 -4.69 3.18 19.13
C THR A 155 -4.65 2.86 17.64
N HIS A 156 -5.00 3.88 16.84
CA HIS A 156 -4.72 3.91 15.40
C HIS A 156 -4.28 5.33 15.04
N PHE A 157 -2.99 5.49 14.70
CA PHE A 157 -2.37 6.81 14.54
C PHE A 157 -2.02 7.18 13.09
N GLU A 158 -1.99 6.24 12.20
CA GLU A 158 -1.73 6.52 10.79
C GLU A 158 -2.97 7.11 10.09
N PRO A 159 -2.81 8.17 9.26
CA PRO A 159 -1.55 8.86 9.00
C PRO A 159 -1.23 9.98 10.00
N THR A 160 -2.24 10.67 10.56
CA THR A 160 -2.07 11.90 11.35
C THR A 160 -2.91 11.91 12.63
N PHE A 161 -3.18 10.75 13.20
CA PHE A 161 -4.10 10.63 14.33
C PHE A 161 -3.42 10.50 15.69
N ALA A 162 -2.06 10.50 15.77
CA ALA A 162 -1.36 10.58 17.05
C ALA A 162 -1.69 11.87 17.79
N ARG A 163 -1.87 12.98 17.07
CA ARG A 163 -2.30 14.29 17.59
C ARG A 163 -3.66 14.31 18.28
N ARG A 164 -4.48 13.24 18.06
CA ARG A 164 -5.78 13.05 18.73
C ARG A 164 -5.65 12.30 20.06
N ALA A 165 -4.47 11.75 20.35
CA ALA A 165 -4.19 11.02 21.57
C ALA A 165 -3.28 11.79 22.53
N PHE A 166 -2.36 12.58 22.01
CA PHE A 166 -1.45 13.44 22.78
C PHE A 166 -0.85 14.54 21.89
N PRO A 167 -0.54 15.73 22.44
CA PRO A 167 0.15 16.78 21.69
C PRO A 167 1.54 16.31 21.24
N CYS A 168 1.87 16.45 19.95
CA CYS A 168 3.11 15.94 19.38
C CYS A 168 3.51 16.63 18.06
N TRP A 169 4.76 16.46 17.67
CA TRP A 169 5.25 16.76 16.33
C TRP A 169 4.88 15.59 15.41
N ASP A 170 3.67 15.60 14.86
CA ASP A 170 3.04 14.48 14.17
C ASP A 170 3.35 14.48 12.66
N GLU A 171 4.65 14.42 12.34
CA GLU A 171 5.17 14.22 11.00
C GLU A 171 6.10 13.00 10.97
N PRO A 172 6.05 12.14 9.93
CA PRO A 172 6.80 10.89 9.93
C PRO A 172 8.32 11.08 10.02
N ALA A 173 8.87 12.21 9.53
CA ALA A 173 10.29 12.52 9.61
C ALA A 173 10.74 13.00 11.00
N LEU A 174 9.84 13.42 11.86
CA LEU A 174 10.16 13.93 13.20
C LEU A 174 10.18 12.81 14.24
N LYS A 175 11.00 11.77 13.95
CA LYS A 175 11.18 10.62 14.83
C LYS A 175 11.73 11.02 16.20
N ALA A 176 11.18 10.39 17.23
CA ALA A 176 11.64 10.53 18.62
C ALA A 176 11.56 9.19 19.34
N SER A 177 12.13 9.10 20.53
CA SER A 177 11.96 7.93 21.40
C SER A 177 10.84 8.17 22.39
N PHE A 178 10.15 7.11 22.82
CA PHE A 178 9.00 7.17 23.71
C PHE A 178 9.24 6.36 24.99
N LYS A 179 8.83 6.93 26.13
CA LYS A 179 8.65 6.24 27.42
C LYS A 179 7.18 6.37 27.76
N ILE A 180 6.44 5.28 27.68
CA ILE A 180 4.99 5.25 27.87
C ILE A 180 4.67 4.63 29.21
N ALA A 181 3.69 5.17 29.92
CA ALA A 181 3.10 4.62 31.13
C ALA A 181 1.58 4.74 31.06
N ILE A 182 0.87 3.66 31.37
CA ILE A 182 -0.59 3.59 31.28
C ILE A 182 -1.14 3.16 32.64
N LYS A 183 -2.13 3.89 33.14
CA LYS A 183 -2.88 3.59 34.34
C LYS A 183 -4.14 2.82 33.97
N HIS A 184 -4.31 1.62 34.50
CA HIS A 184 -5.47 0.79 34.19
C HIS A 184 -5.90 -0.05 35.38
N TYR A 185 -7.10 -0.62 35.35
CA TYR A 185 -7.54 -1.57 36.38
C TYR A 185 -6.70 -2.85 36.32
N SER A 186 -6.48 -3.47 37.47
CA SER A 186 -5.60 -4.63 37.63
C SER A 186 -6.08 -5.91 36.92
N ASN A 187 -7.38 -5.97 36.52
CA ASN A 187 -7.97 -7.05 35.72
C ASN A 187 -7.82 -6.83 34.20
N TYR A 188 -7.26 -5.70 33.79
CA TYR A 188 -6.89 -5.41 32.41
C TYR A 188 -5.38 -5.54 32.20
N THR A 189 -4.98 -5.77 30.97
CA THR A 189 -3.58 -5.73 30.53
C THR A 189 -3.36 -4.52 29.64
N ALA A 190 -2.32 -3.76 29.90
CA ALA A 190 -1.85 -2.72 29.00
C ALA A 190 -0.69 -3.24 28.14
N LEU A 191 -0.72 -2.97 26.84
CA LEU A 191 0.36 -3.26 25.89
C LEU A 191 0.85 -1.97 25.25
N SER A 192 2.09 -2.00 24.75
CA SER A 192 2.66 -0.92 23.94
C SER A 192 3.72 -1.48 22.99
N ASN A 193 4.40 -0.62 22.22
CA ASN A 193 5.47 -0.99 21.29
C ASN A 193 6.57 -1.85 21.96
N MET A 194 6.95 -1.51 23.20
CA MET A 194 8.02 -2.16 23.96
C MET A 194 7.44 -3.04 25.08
N PRO A 195 8.21 -4.00 25.61
CA PRO A 195 7.77 -4.78 26.76
C PRO A 195 7.56 -3.92 28.01
N ALA A 196 6.67 -4.37 28.88
CA ALA A 196 6.49 -3.77 30.19
C ALA A 196 7.74 -3.98 31.05
N ILE A 197 8.13 -2.94 31.80
CA ILE A 197 9.23 -3.01 32.75
C ILE A 197 8.79 -3.92 33.92
N LYS A 198 9.62 -4.91 34.26
CA LYS A 198 9.33 -5.90 35.29
C LYS A 198 9.52 -5.35 36.72
N ASP A 199 9.02 -4.15 36.96
CA ASP A 199 8.98 -3.60 38.34
C ASP A 199 7.72 -4.09 39.06
N LYS A 200 7.73 -4.01 40.39
CA LYS A 200 6.51 -4.26 41.17
C LYS A 200 5.44 -3.23 40.73
N PRO A 201 4.22 -3.68 40.42
CA PRO A 201 3.15 -2.75 40.05
C PRO A 201 2.96 -1.70 41.15
N ILE A 202 2.87 -0.43 40.75
CA ILE A 202 2.52 0.64 41.69
C ILE A 202 1.00 0.57 41.85
N HIS A 203 0.52 -0.03 42.93
CA HIS A 203 -0.90 -0.09 43.23
C HIS A 203 -1.40 1.28 43.70
N MET A 204 -2.57 1.64 43.26
CA MET A 204 -3.29 2.86 43.65
C MET A 204 -4.53 2.47 44.48
N ASP A 205 -4.99 3.37 45.33
CA ASP A 205 -6.10 3.11 46.28
C ASP A 205 -7.44 2.75 45.61
N ASN A 206 -7.60 3.00 44.32
CA ASN A 206 -8.82 2.74 43.53
C ASN A 206 -8.78 1.46 42.68
N GLY A 207 -7.87 0.52 42.97
CA GLY A 207 -7.71 -0.75 42.26
C GLY A 207 -7.04 -0.63 40.88
N LYS A 208 -6.57 0.57 40.51
CA LYS A 208 -5.75 0.78 39.31
C LYS A 208 -4.27 0.59 39.60
N ILE A 209 -3.53 0.22 38.56
CA ILE A 209 -2.06 0.08 38.56
C ILE A 209 -1.46 0.88 37.42
N TRP A 210 -0.18 1.25 37.56
CA TRP A 210 0.61 1.80 36.47
C TRP A 210 1.45 0.71 35.82
N THR A 211 1.26 0.48 34.51
CA THR A 211 2.20 -0.29 33.68
C THR A 211 3.11 0.67 32.93
N LYS A 212 4.42 0.54 33.14
CA LYS A 212 5.45 1.32 32.46
C LYS A 212 6.15 0.43 31.43
N PHE A 213 6.46 1.01 30.28
CA PHE A 213 7.13 0.30 29.19
C PHE A 213 8.59 0.74 29.06
N GLU A 214 9.42 -0.14 28.53
CA GLU A 214 10.79 0.19 28.16
C GLU A 214 10.82 1.31 27.12
N LYS A 215 11.95 2.03 27.07
CA LYS A 215 12.12 3.12 26.10
C LYS A 215 12.22 2.56 24.67
N THR A 216 11.45 3.13 23.73
CA THR A 216 11.51 2.78 22.32
C THR A 216 12.81 3.26 21.67
N PRO A 217 13.25 2.66 20.56
CA PRO A 217 14.16 3.33 19.62
C PRO A 217 13.50 4.60 19.04
N LEU A 218 14.19 5.27 18.10
CA LEU A 218 13.61 6.36 17.33
C LEU A 218 12.53 5.81 16.39
N LEU A 219 11.32 6.30 16.50
CA LEU A 219 10.18 5.93 15.66
C LEU A 219 9.29 7.14 15.34
N SER A 220 8.52 7.04 14.27
CA SER A 220 7.54 8.06 13.87
C SER A 220 6.28 7.95 14.73
N THR A 221 5.62 9.06 14.99
CA THR A 221 4.40 9.12 15.82
C THR A 221 3.31 8.18 15.33
N TYR A 222 3.13 8.00 14.01
CA TYR A 222 2.10 7.14 13.44
C TYR A 222 2.27 5.66 13.79
N THR A 223 3.49 5.21 14.16
CA THR A 223 3.78 3.83 14.55
C THR A 223 3.78 3.58 16.05
N VAL A 224 3.54 4.62 16.85
CA VAL A 224 3.32 4.49 18.29
C VAL A 224 2.00 3.78 18.55
N ALA A 225 1.99 2.84 19.47
CA ALA A 225 0.77 2.13 19.82
C ALA A 225 0.70 1.75 21.29
N PHE A 226 -0.53 1.67 21.77
CA PHE A 226 -0.85 1.09 23.08
C PHE A 226 -2.30 0.60 23.12
N THR A 227 -2.53 -0.43 23.94
CA THR A 227 -3.87 -0.98 24.17
C THR A 227 -4.11 -1.21 25.66
N VAL A 228 -5.38 -1.23 26.07
CA VAL A 228 -5.83 -1.63 27.40
C VAL A 228 -7.02 -2.56 27.23
N SER A 229 -6.87 -3.83 27.57
CA SER A 229 -7.90 -4.85 27.36
C SER A 229 -7.83 -5.96 28.41
N ASP A 230 -8.86 -6.78 28.48
CA ASP A 230 -8.89 -8.04 29.22
C ASP A 230 -8.56 -9.27 28.35
N PHE A 231 -8.01 -9.06 27.13
CA PHE A 231 -7.72 -10.10 26.17
C PHE A 231 -6.76 -11.15 26.72
N LYS A 232 -6.88 -12.38 26.22
CA LYS A 232 -5.95 -13.47 26.54
C LYS A 232 -4.74 -13.44 25.63
N GLU A 233 -3.60 -13.87 26.18
CA GLU A 233 -2.34 -14.02 25.47
C GLU A 233 -2.13 -15.46 25.00
N ILE A 234 -1.72 -15.64 23.74
CA ILE A 234 -1.21 -16.88 23.18
C ILE A 234 0.21 -16.59 22.67
N THR A 235 1.21 -17.23 23.27
CA THR A 235 2.61 -16.88 23.02
C THR A 235 3.43 -18.08 22.56
N ASN A 236 4.55 -17.80 21.84
CA ASN A 236 5.53 -18.82 21.49
C ASN A 236 6.37 -19.27 22.71
N GLN A 237 7.17 -20.33 22.51
CA GLN A 237 8.01 -20.90 23.58
C GLN A 237 9.00 -19.89 24.18
N HIS A 238 9.47 -18.90 23.42
CA HIS A 238 10.41 -17.87 23.86
C HIS A 238 9.75 -16.64 24.47
N LYS A 239 8.41 -16.55 24.43
CA LYS A 239 7.61 -15.42 24.93
C LYS A 239 8.02 -14.06 24.36
N ASN A 240 8.48 -14.05 23.11
CA ASN A 240 8.86 -12.83 22.40
C ASN A 240 7.96 -12.56 21.18
N PHE A 241 6.99 -13.44 20.94
CA PHE A 241 5.96 -13.29 19.90
C PHE A 241 4.63 -13.75 20.48
N SER A 242 3.64 -12.84 20.59
CA SER A 242 2.35 -13.11 21.21
C SER A 242 1.20 -12.63 20.33
N ILE A 243 0.09 -13.38 20.41
CA ILE A 243 -1.20 -13.02 19.85
C ILE A 243 -2.13 -12.69 21.01
N TRP A 244 -2.77 -11.54 20.94
CA TRP A 244 -3.76 -11.08 21.91
C TRP A 244 -5.13 -11.08 21.27
N THR A 245 -6.08 -11.76 21.89
CA THR A 245 -7.43 -11.95 21.35
C THR A 245 -8.47 -12.01 22.45
N ARG A 246 -9.72 -11.76 22.09
CA ARG A 246 -10.87 -11.90 22.98
C ARG A 246 -10.87 -13.29 23.64
N ARG A 247 -11.33 -13.37 24.90
CA ARG A 247 -11.30 -14.62 25.66
C ARG A 247 -12.12 -15.75 25.05
N ASN A 248 -13.21 -15.41 24.35
CA ASN A 248 -14.12 -16.35 23.72
C ASN A 248 -13.66 -16.86 22.33
N VAL A 249 -12.55 -16.40 21.79
CA VAL A 249 -11.95 -16.98 20.57
C VAL A 249 -11.27 -18.29 20.89
N ALA A 250 -11.57 -19.36 20.18
CA ALA A 250 -10.96 -20.67 20.36
C ALA A 250 -9.49 -20.66 19.87
N ASP A 251 -8.60 -21.36 20.57
CA ASP A 251 -7.16 -21.32 20.31
C ASP A 251 -6.78 -21.94 18.96
N ASP A 252 -7.52 -22.97 18.53
CA ASP A 252 -7.32 -23.64 17.24
C ASP A 252 -7.56 -22.73 16.03
N LEU A 253 -8.39 -21.68 16.18
CA LEU A 253 -8.61 -20.68 15.12
C LEU A 253 -7.37 -19.79 14.84
N ILE A 254 -6.40 -19.77 15.77
CA ILE A 254 -5.24 -18.89 15.75
C ILE A 254 -4.02 -19.58 15.13
N GLU A 255 -3.97 -20.90 15.14
CA GLU A 255 -2.77 -21.68 14.79
C GLU A 255 -2.16 -21.33 13.43
N TYR A 256 -3.00 -21.25 12.39
CA TYR A 256 -2.54 -20.95 11.04
C TYR A 256 -1.94 -19.54 10.96
N GLY A 257 -2.67 -18.53 11.44
CA GLY A 257 -2.22 -17.13 11.43
C GLY A 257 -0.93 -16.95 12.23
N PHE A 258 -0.83 -17.58 13.39
CA PHE A 258 0.37 -17.53 14.23
C PHE A 258 1.59 -18.15 13.54
N LYS A 259 1.41 -19.32 12.94
CA LYS A 259 2.48 -19.97 12.15
C LYS A 259 2.96 -19.06 11.02
N VAL A 260 2.03 -18.52 10.23
CA VAL A 260 2.35 -17.61 9.11
C VAL A 260 3.14 -16.39 9.62
N ALA A 261 2.72 -15.76 10.72
CA ALA A 261 3.37 -14.58 11.27
C ALA A 261 4.83 -14.85 11.67
N VAL A 262 5.07 -15.95 12.37
CA VAL A 262 6.43 -16.36 12.79
C VAL A 262 7.31 -16.71 11.58
N ASP A 263 6.76 -17.43 10.59
CA ASP A 263 7.50 -17.82 9.39
C ASP A 263 7.79 -16.61 8.48
N ALA A 264 6.87 -15.64 8.38
CA ALA A 264 7.07 -14.38 7.67
C ALA A 264 8.20 -13.55 8.29
N MET A 265 8.19 -13.41 9.62
CA MET A 265 9.24 -12.73 10.37
C MET A 265 10.62 -13.30 10.04
N LYS A 266 10.80 -14.62 10.21
CA LYS A 266 12.06 -15.30 9.92
C LYS A 266 12.46 -15.17 8.44
N SER A 267 11.48 -15.27 7.53
CA SER A 267 11.74 -15.18 6.10
C SER A 267 12.25 -13.80 5.72
N PHE A 268 11.70 -12.73 6.32
CA PHE A 268 12.09 -11.38 6.01
C PHE A 268 13.40 -10.95 6.70
N GLU A 269 13.69 -11.42 7.91
CA GLU A 269 15.01 -11.31 8.54
C GLU A 269 16.10 -11.94 7.66
N ASN A 270 15.88 -13.16 7.19
CA ASN A 270 16.80 -13.85 6.30
C ASN A 270 16.95 -13.12 4.94
N PHE A 271 15.85 -12.58 4.43
CA PHE A 271 15.88 -11.82 3.18
C PHE A 271 16.68 -10.53 3.34
N THR A 272 16.42 -9.72 4.37
CA THR A 272 17.07 -8.41 4.58
C THR A 272 18.50 -8.53 5.11
N ASN A 273 18.80 -9.60 5.83
CA ASN A 273 20.00 -9.76 6.65
C ASN A 273 20.07 -8.71 7.79
N ILE A 274 18.91 -8.21 8.22
CA ILE A 274 18.73 -7.26 9.31
C ILE A 274 17.78 -7.90 10.31
N PRO A 275 18.20 -8.18 11.56
CA PRO A 275 17.33 -8.76 12.57
C PRO A 275 16.19 -7.78 12.91
N TYR A 276 15.07 -8.32 13.38
CA TYR A 276 13.99 -7.51 13.92
C TYR A 276 14.49 -6.63 15.08
N SER A 277 14.11 -5.35 15.05
CA SER A 277 14.77 -4.35 15.89
C SER A 277 14.26 -4.28 17.33
N LEU A 278 13.07 -4.84 17.62
CA LEU A 278 12.48 -4.77 18.96
C LEU A 278 12.57 -6.11 19.70
N PRO A 279 12.52 -6.12 21.04
CA PRO A 279 12.66 -7.34 21.83
C PRO A 279 11.43 -8.24 21.83
N LYS A 280 10.27 -7.75 21.37
CA LYS A 280 9.01 -8.49 21.31
C LYS A 280 8.17 -8.09 20.09
N MET A 281 7.26 -8.98 19.69
CA MET A 281 6.21 -8.72 18.71
C MET A 281 4.88 -9.17 19.28
N ASP A 282 3.91 -8.27 19.33
CA ASP A 282 2.53 -8.58 19.64
C ASP A 282 1.64 -8.32 18.43
N ILE A 283 0.69 -9.22 18.19
CA ILE A 283 -0.43 -8.99 17.27
C ILE A 283 -1.69 -8.93 18.10
N PHE A 284 -2.39 -7.82 18.07
CA PHE A 284 -3.63 -7.57 18.76
C PHE A 284 -4.80 -7.69 17.79
N LEU A 285 -5.66 -8.69 17.98
CA LEU A 285 -6.76 -8.98 17.08
C LEU A 285 -8.01 -8.18 17.47
N VAL A 286 -8.55 -7.43 16.52
CA VAL A 286 -9.76 -6.62 16.70
C VAL A 286 -10.86 -7.18 15.82
N GLU A 287 -12.05 -7.44 16.39
CA GLU A 287 -13.17 -8.08 15.67
C GLU A 287 -13.64 -7.22 14.48
N ASP A 288 -14.01 -6.00 14.74
CA ASP A 288 -14.55 -5.05 13.77
C ASP A 288 -13.63 -3.86 13.50
N PHE A 289 -12.33 -4.13 13.34
CA PHE A 289 -11.40 -3.09 12.94
C PHE A 289 -11.78 -2.55 11.56
N PHE A 290 -11.83 -1.21 11.40
CA PHE A 290 -12.31 -0.59 10.15
C PHE A 290 -11.36 -0.76 8.98
N ILE A 291 -10.06 -1.01 9.24
CA ILE A 291 -9.05 -1.39 8.24
C ILE A 291 -8.63 -2.86 8.43
N ALA A 292 -7.88 -3.37 7.47
CA ALA A 292 -7.44 -4.77 7.52
C ALA A 292 -6.36 -5.01 8.58
N GLY A 293 -5.39 -4.11 8.71
CA GLY A 293 -4.31 -4.16 9.66
C GLY A 293 -3.64 -2.80 9.82
N MET A 294 -2.86 -2.65 10.89
CA MET A 294 -2.01 -1.51 11.17
C MET A 294 -0.69 -2.01 11.77
N GLU A 295 0.38 -1.67 11.13
CA GLU A 295 1.74 -2.17 11.36
C GLU A 295 2.44 -1.65 12.60
N ASN A 296 1.81 -1.00 13.54
CA ASN A 296 2.47 -0.34 14.68
C ASN A 296 3.69 -1.12 15.19
N TRP A 297 4.82 -0.45 15.35
CA TRP A 297 6.09 -1.13 15.60
C TRP A 297 6.07 -1.95 16.89
N GLY A 298 6.08 -3.28 16.76
CA GLY A 298 6.04 -4.22 17.89
C GLY A 298 4.67 -4.47 18.51
N LEU A 299 3.61 -3.83 18.01
CA LEU A 299 2.21 -4.06 18.41
C LEU A 299 1.29 -3.88 17.19
N ILE A 300 1.27 -4.87 16.32
CA ILE A 300 0.41 -4.88 15.13
C ILE A 300 -1.05 -5.01 15.58
N LEU A 301 -1.94 -4.15 15.07
CA LEU A 301 -3.39 -4.35 15.16
C LEU A 301 -3.87 -5.02 13.87
N LEU A 302 -4.65 -6.10 13.99
CA LEU A 302 -5.13 -6.83 12.83
C LEU A 302 -6.61 -7.21 13.02
N LYS A 303 -7.40 -7.03 11.95
CA LYS A 303 -8.79 -7.47 11.96
C LYS A 303 -8.85 -8.99 12.07
N GLU A 304 -9.64 -9.53 13.00
CA GLU A 304 -9.81 -10.98 13.22
C GLU A 304 -10.11 -11.72 11.93
N PHE A 305 -10.92 -11.13 11.05
CA PHE A 305 -11.22 -11.68 9.73
C PHE A 305 -9.97 -12.05 8.92
N TYR A 306 -8.86 -11.32 9.07
CA TYR A 306 -7.60 -11.57 8.35
C TYR A 306 -6.58 -12.37 9.19
N PHE A 307 -7.04 -13.05 10.24
CA PHE A 307 -6.16 -13.88 11.08
C PHE A 307 -6.75 -15.25 11.39
N LEU A 308 -8.03 -15.28 11.79
CA LEU A 308 -8.69 -16.49 12.25
C LEU A 308 -9.06 -17.43 11.10
N SER A 309 -8.79 -18.71 11.28
CA SER A 309 -9.13 -19.76 10.32
C SER A 309 -9.34 -21.10 11.01
N ASN A 310 -10.05 -22.01 10.36
CA ASN A 310 -10.27 -23.38 10.78
C ASN A 310 -10.05 -24.36 9.61
N ASN A 311 -10.25 -25.64 9.84
CA ASN A 311 -10.11 -26.69 8.84
C ASN A 311 -11.09 -26.58 7.66
N GLU A 312 -12.18 -25.83 7.80
CA GLU A 312 -13.18 -25.58 6.75
C GLU A 312 -12.89 -24.29 5.96
N THR A 313 -11.92 -23.50 6.42
CA THR A 313 -11.55 -22.24 5.75
C THR A 313 -11.05 -22.55 4.34
N ASN A 314 -11.66 -21.90 3.36
CA ASN A 314 -11.28 -22.12 1.97
C ASN A 314 -9.90 -21.54 1.66
N GLU A 315 -9.26 -22.11 0.64
CA GLU A 315 -7.89 -21.82 0.26
C GLU A 315 -7.64 -20.33 -0.07
N LEU A 316 -8.58 -19.66 -0.74
CA LEU A 316 -8.45 -18.24 -1.07
C LEU A 316 -8.41 -17.37 0.18
N LYS A 317 -9.24 -17.71 1.16
CA LYS A 317 -9.24 -17.03 2.45
C LYS A 317 -7.92 -17.24 3.20
N LEU A 318 -7.36 -18.46 3.16
CA LEU A 318 -6.03 -18.72 3.74
C LEU A 318 -4.93 -17.92 3.04
N ILE A 319 -5.00 -17.74 1.71
CA ILE A 319 -4.09 -16.87 0.97
C ILE A 319 -4.25 -15.41 1.41
N ASP A 320 -5.48 -14.90 1.52
CA ASP A 320 -5.73 -13.52 1.93
C ASP A 320 -5.25 -13.26 3.37
N ILE A 321 -5.48 -14.21 4.29
CA ILE A 321 -4.95 -14.19 5.66
C ILE A 321 -3.41 -14.13 5.62
N GLY A 322 -2.80 -15.09 4.92
CA GLY A 322 -1.34 -15.20 4.88
C GLY A 322 -0.66 -13.95 4.31
N LYS A 323 -1.22 -13.40 3.24
CA LYS A 323 -0.71 -12.17 2.63
C LYS A 323 -0.82 -10.97 3.56
N LYS A 324 -1.98 -10.78 4.19
CA LYS A 324 -2.19 -9.64 5.08
C LYS A 324 -1.23 -9.71 6.28
N ILE A 325 -1.03 -10.89 6.86
CA ILE A 325 -0.05 -11.08 7.92
C ILE A 325 1.37 -10.78 7.43
N CYS A 326 1.75 -11.28 6.24
CA CYS A 326 3.06 -10.98 5.65
C CYS A 326 3.26 -9.47 5.42
N HIS A 327 2.22 -8.77 4.96
CA HIS A 327 2.22 -7.32 4.75
C HIS A 327 2.60 -6.57 6.04
N GLU A 328 1.86 -6.79 7.13
CA GLU A 328 2.08 -6.12 8.42
C GLU A 328 3.45 -6.47 9.04
N ILE A 329 3.92 -7.70 8.82
CA ILE A 329 5.26 -8.12 9.28
C ILE A 329 6.37 -7.43 8.49
N ILE A 330 6.23 -7.29 7.16
CA ILE A 330 7.22 -6.62 6.31
C ILE A 330 7.35 -5.16 6.67
N HIS A 331 6.27 -4.51 7.04
CA HIS A 331 6.27 -3.13 7.52
C HIS A 331 7.19 -2.90 8.72
N GLN A 332 7.51 -3.92 9.51
CA GLN A 332 8.43 -3.76 10.64
C GLN A 332 9.84 -3.31 10.21
N TRP A 333 10.20 -3.50 8.92
CA TRP A 333 11.40 -2.94 8.29
C TRP A 333 11.07 -1.77 7.36
N ILE A 334 10.07 -1.94 6.49
CA ILE A 334 9.68 -0.98 5.46
C ILE A 334 8.41 -0.27 5.93
N GLY A 335 8.53 0.94 6.44
CA GLY A 335 7.49 1.70 7.13
C GLY A 335 7.95 2.08 8.55
N ASN A 336 8.45 1.13 9.33
CA ASN A 336 8.82 1.35 10.74
C ASN A 336 10.30 1.66 10.93
N LEU A 337 11.19 0.71 10.60
CA LEU A 337 12.64 0.93 10.69
C LEU A 337 13.05 2.08 9.76
N VAL A 338 12.54 2.06 8.53
CA VAL A 338 12.69 3.14 7.53
C VAL A 338 11.30 3.62 7.16
N SER A 339 10.92 4.82 7.59
CA SER A 339 9.61 5.44 7.37
C SER A 339 9.61 6.37 6.15
N PRO A 340 8.46 6.80 5.61
CA PRO A 340 8.43 7.80 4.55
C PRO A 340 8.96 9.14 5.08
N ALA A 341 9.66 9.91 4.25
CA ALA A 341 10.10 11.25 4.62
C ALA A 341 8.92 12.23 4.71
N TRP A 342 7.94 12.04 3.85
CA TRP A 342 6.64 12.69 3.88
C TRP A 342 5.56 11.76 3.32
N TRP A 343 4.31 12.10 3.46
CA TRP A 343 3.19 11.29 3.01
C TRP A 343 3.12 11.12 1.48
N SER A 344 3.76 11.99 0.70
CA SER A 344 3.96 11.77 -0.74
C SER A 344 4.84 10.58 -1.09
N ASP A 345 5.61 10.06 -0.13
CA ASP A 345 6.52 8.92 -0.30
C ASP A 345 5.89 7.57 0.12
N LEU A 346 4.60 7.56 0.50
CA LEU A 346 3.85 6.35 0.88
C LEU A 346 3.88 5.25 -0.18
N TRP A 347 3.99 5.61 -1.47
CA TRP A 347 4.07 4.62 -2.55
C TRP A 347 5.26 3.66 -2.39
N ILE A 348 6.32 4.09 -1.67
CA ILE A 348 7.48 3.25 -1.34
C ILE A 348 7.14 2.35 -0.15
N THR A 349 6.67 2.94 0.95
CA THR A 349 6.50 2.24 2.23
C THR A 349 5.26 1.35 2.27
N GLU A 350 4.27 1.60 1.40
CA GLU A 350 3.14 0.71 1.16
C GLU A 350 3.36 -0.24 -0.02
N GLY A 351 3.98 0.28 -1.08
CA GLY A 351 4.17 -0.48 -2.31
C GLY A 351 5.16 -1.63 -2.18
N LEU A 352 6.25 -1.45 -1.43
CA LEU A 352 7.22 -2.53 -1.20
C LEU A 352 6.66 -3.67 -0.34
N PRO A 353 5.94 -3.43 0.78
CA PRO A 353 5.25 -4.51 1.49
C PRO A 353 4.27 -5.26 0.61
N ASN A 354 3.47 -4.58 -0.20
CA ASN A 354 2.58 -5.21 -1.18
C ASN A 354 3.34 -6.06 -2.22
N TYR A 355 4.53 -5.62 -2.66
CA TYR A 355 5.36 -6.38 -3.58
C TYR A 355 5.97 -7.62 -2.90
N TYR A 356 6.50 -7.47 -1.69
CA TYR A 356 7.18 -8.56 -0.98
C TYR A 356 6.21 -9.54 -0.30
N GLU A 357 5.00 -9.13 0.12
CA GLU A 357 4.02 -10.04 0.76
C GLU A 357 3.76 -11.29 -0.08
N THR A 358 3.61 -11.08 -1.38
CA THR A 358 3.38 -12.18 -2.33
C THR A 358 4.61 -13.09 -2.43
N LEU A 359 5.80 -12.53 -2.50
CA LEU A 359 7.05 -13.27 -2.64
C LEU A 359 7.44 -14.05 -1.37
N VAL A 360 7.15 -13.47 -0.21
CA VAL A 360 7.39 -14.10 1.10
C VAL A 360 6.40 -15.24 1.28
N PHE A 361 5.12 -15.00 1.01
CA PHE A 361 4.07 -16.00 1.15
C PHE A 361 4.25 -17.19 0.20
N ASP A 362 4.61 -16.94 -1.07
CA ASP A 362 4.86 -17.99 -2.06
C ASP A 362 6.00 -18.93 -1.64
N LYS A 363 7.07 -18.38 -1.04
CA LYS A 363 8.19 -19.18 -0.51
C LYS A 363 7.81 -20.12 0.65
N MET A 364 6.68 -19.87 1.32
CA MET A 364 6.19 -20.79 2.36
C MET A 364 5.54 -22.05 1.79
N GLY A 365 5.42 -22.14 0.45
CA GLY A 365 4.95 -23.35 -0.25
C GLY A 365 3.47 -23.66 -0.03
N VAL A 366 2.65 -22.64 0.24
CA VAL A 366 1.24 -22.85 0.58
C VAL A 366 0.42 -23.27 -0.64
N GLN A 367 0.78 -22.81 -1.86
CA GLN A 367 0.07 -23.17 -3.08
C GLN A 367 0.87 -22.85 -4.37
N GLU A 368 0.65 -23.66 -5.43
CA GLU A 368 1.17 -23.38 -6.78
C GLU A 368 0.41 -22.21 -7.46
N ASN A 369 1.16 -21.34 -8.15
CA ASN A 369 0.65 -20.19 -8.94
C ASN A 369 0.02 -19.02 -8.16
N THR A 370 0.15 -18.97 -6.84
CA THR A 370 -0.37 -17.89 -6.00
C THR A 370 0.17 -16.52 -6.44
N GLU A 371 1.49 -16.41 -6.68
CA GLU A 371 2.12 -15.18 -7.19
C GLU A 371 1.46 -14.68 -8.49
N THR A 372 1.17 -15.59 -9.43
CA THR A 372 0.56 -15.22 -10.71
C THR A 372 -0.88 -14.73 -10.55
N GLU A 373 -1.69 -15.39 -9.72
CA GLU A 373 -3.08 -14.99 -9.49
C GLU A 373 -3.17 -13.63 -8.82
N ILE A 374 -2.39 -13.42 -7.76
CA ILE A 374 -2.38 -12.18 -7.00
C ILE A 374 -1.91 -11.02 -7.87
N PHE A 375 -0.78 -11.21 -8.57
CA PHE A 375 -0.25 -10.19 -9.48
C PHE A 375 -1.27 -9.79 -10.54
N TYR A 376 -1.94 -10.78 -11.15
CA TYR A 376 -2.94 -10.51 -12.17
C TYR A 376 -4.15 -9.72 -11.63
N ARG A 377 -4.67 -10.09 -10.46
CA ARG A 377 -5.78 -9.37 -9.82
C ARG A 377 -5.42 -7.91 -9.54
N LYS A 378 -4.22 -7.66 -9.01
CA LYS A 378 -3.75 -6.31 -8.71
C LYS A 378 -3.49 -5.50 -9.98
N LEU A 379 -2.88 -6.10 -11.02
CA LEU A 379 -2.67 -5.44 -12.31
C LEU A 379 -4.00 -5.01 -12.94
N ARG A 380 -4.96 -5.90 -13.00
CA ARG A 380 -6.28 -5.61 -13.56
C ARG A 380 -7.03 -4.58 -12.71
N GLY A 381 -7.02 -4.74 -11.39
CA GLY A 381 -7.62 -3.78 -10.46
C GLY A 381 -7.01 -2.39 -10.62
N SER A 382 -5.68 -2.29 -10.74
CA SER A 382 -4.99 -1.03 -10.99
C SER A 382 -5.48 -0.34 -12.28
N PHE A 383 -5.61 -1.08 -13.39
CA PHE A 383 -6.15 -0.49 -14.62
C PHE A 383 -7.60 0.00 -14.46
N LEU A 384 -8.43 -0.72 -13.71
CA LEU A 384 -9.83 -0.33 -13.49
C LEU A 384 -9.92 0.93 -12.61
N LEU A 385 -9.09 1.04 -11.58
CA LEU A 385 -9.05 2.21 -10.71
C LEU A 385 -8.55 3.45 -11.45
N GLU A 386 -7.54 3.31 -12.30
CA GLU A 386 -7.03 4.40 -13.14
C GLU A 386 -8.03 4.90 -14.20
N GLU A 387 -9.08 4.12 -14.50
CA GLU A 387 -10.19 4.56 -15.36
C GLU A 387 -11.20 5.44 -14.59
N ASP A 388 -11.12 5.51 -13.27
CA ASP A 388 -11.94 6.41 -12.45
C ASP A 388 -11.40 7.85 -12.53
N ARG A 389 -12.31 8.80 -12.73
CA ARG A 389 -11.97 10.24 -12.83
C ARG A 389 -11.47 10.84 -11.50
N THR A 390 -11.71 10.16 -10.38
CA THR A 390 -11.26 10.57 -9.06
C THR A 390 -9.86 10.06 -8.71
N CYS A 391 -9.28 9.21 -9.55
CA CYS A 391 -7.94 8.66 -9.34
C CYS A 391 -6.89 9.75 -9.20
N GLN A 392 -5.96 9.56 -8.27
CA GLN A 392 -4.88 10.50 -7.96
C GLN A 392 -3.50 9.88 -8.25
N PRO A 393 -2.48 10.68 -8.55
CA PRO A 393 -1.11 10.21 -8.66
C PRO A 393 -0.62 9.56 -7.35
N LEU A 394 0.23 8.53 -7.46
CA LEU A 394 0.84 7.88 -6.28
C LEU A 394 1.77 8.81 -5.50
N HIS A 395 2.45 9.70 -6.22
CA HIS A 395 3.35 10.70 -5.66
C HIS A 395 2.85 12.08 -6.05
N GLN A 396 2.27 12.78 -5.11
CA GLN A 396 1.69 14.10 -5.28
C GLN A 396 2.00 15.01 -4.09
N LYS A 397 1.82 16.31 -4.25
CA LYS A 397 1.92 17.25 -3.14
C LYS A 397 0.77 17.02 -2.16
N ILE A 398 1.09 16.81 -0.89
CA ILE A 398 0.12 16.63 0.19
C ILE A 398 0.06 17.92 1.00
N ASN A 399 -1.06 18.63 0.89
CA ASN A 399 -1.33 19.89 1.58
C ASN A 399 -2.46 19.78 2.61
N ASP A 400 -3.05 18.59 2.75
CA ASP A 400 -4.17 18.31 3.64
C ASP A 400 -4.18 16.84 4.03
N ALA A 401 -4.57 16.54 5.28
CA ALA A 401 -4.63 15.17 5.80
C ALA A 401 -5.58 14.27 5.00
N SER A 402 -6.70 14.82 4.50
CA SER A 402 -7.70 14.06 3.74
C SER A 402 -7.16 13.52 2.41
N ASN A 403 -6.10 14.15 1.88
CA ASN A 403 -5.48 13.75 0.62
C ASN A 403 -4.46 12.60 0.77
N ILE A 404 -4.06 12.26 2.01
CA ILE A 404 -3.02 11.23 2.23
C ILE A 404 -3.53 9.85 1.78
N PHE A 405 -4.73 9.48 2.17
CA PHE A 405 -5.35 8.18 1.85
C PHE A 405 -6.54 8.28 0.90
N HIS A 406 -6.63 9.38 0.13
CA HIS A 406 -7.77 9.60 -0.77
C HIS A 406 -8.00 8.43 -1.73
N ASP A 407 -6.93 7.82 -2.26
CA ASP A 407 -6.99 6.70 -3.19
C ASP A 407 -6.03 5.57 -2.77
N ILE A 408 -6.20 5.08 -1.55
CA ILE A 408 -5.32 4.06 -0.97
C ILE A 408 -5.35 2.74 -1.74
N THR A 409 -6.46 2.41 -2.40
CA THR A 409 -6.59 1.17 -3.18
C THR A 409 -5.71 1.24 -4.42
N THR A 410 -5.70 2.36 -5.13
CA THR A 410 -4.79 2.60 -6.26
C THR A 410 -3.35 2.60 -5.79
N LEU A 411 -3.06 3.23 -4.65
CA LEU A 411 -1.72 3.21 -4.05
C LEU A 411 -1.23 1.77 -3.87
N TYR A 412 -2.01 0.90 -3.25
CA TYR A 412 -1.63 -0.49 -3.00
C TYR A 412 -1.47 -1.31 -4.28
N PHE A 413 -2.36 -1.14 -5.26
CA PHE A 413 -2.35 -1.96 -6.46
C PHE A 413 -1.28 -1.49 -7.46
N LYS A 414 -1.29 -0.20 -7.80
CA LYS A 414 -0.39 0.36 -8.81
C LYS A 414 1.08 0.31 -8.37
N SER A 415 1.37 0.64 -7.11
CA SER A 415 2.75 0.63 -6.61
C SER A 415 3.37 -0.78 -6.67
N GLN A 416 2.64 -1.83 -6.29
CA GLN A 416 3.11 -3.21 -6.45
C GLN A 416 3.47 -3.54 -7.90
N ILE A 417 2.64 -3.13 -8.85
CA ILE A 417 2.86 -3.40 -10.28
C ILE A 417 4.08 -2.62 -10.78
N ILE A 418 4.26 -1.37 -10.34
CA ILE A 418 5.42 -0.57 -10.69
C ILE A 418 6.72 -1.20 -10.14
N PHE A 419 6.72 -1.70 -8.90
CA PHE A 419 7.88 -2.42 -8.36
C PHE A 419 8.15 -3.74 -9.11
N ASN A 420 7.11 -4.46 -9.53
CA ASN A 420 7.30 -5.65 -10.37
C ASN A 420 7.87 -5.31 -11.74
N MET A 421 7.39 -4.23 -12.38
CA MET A 421 7.95 -3.73 -13.64
C MET A 421 9.42 -3.34 -13.46
N LEU A 422 9.76 -2.55 -12.44
CA LEU A 422 11.14 -2.19 -12.13
C LEU A 422 12.02 -3.42 -11.90
N ALA A 423 11.56 -4.39 -11.09
CA ALA A 423 12.27 -5.64 -10.84
C ALA A 423 12.50 -6.47 -12.12
N SER A 424 11.58 -6.39 -13.09
CA SER A 424 11.72 -7.07 -14.37
C SER A 424 12.78 -6.40 -15.26
N ILE A 425 12.89 -5.06 -15.22
CA ILE A 425 13.84 -4.29 -16.01
C ILE A 425 15.26 -4.43 -15.48
N ILE A 426 15.46 -4.15 -14.19
CA ILE A 426 16.80 -4.13 -13.58
C ILE A 426 17.22 -5.46 -12.96
N SER A 427 16.41 -6.47 -13.01
CA SER A 427 16.40 -7.75 -12.30
C SER A 427 16.00 -7.65 -10.83
N ARG A 428 15.28 -8.68 -10.35
CA ARG A 428 14.90 -8.80 -8.93
C ARG A 428 16.11 -8.78 -7.99
N GLN A 429 17.24 -9.33 -8.42
CA GLN A 429 18.46 -9.35 -7.61
C GLN A 429 19.04 -7.95 -7.37
N VAL A 430 19.06 -7.11 -8.41
CA VAL A 430 19.54 -5.72 -8.31
C VAL A 430 18.60 -4.88 -7.45
N LEU A 431 17.28 -4.99 -7.66
CA LEU A 431 16.29 -4.32 -6.81
C LEU A 431 16.46 -4.73 -5.33
N ASN A 432 16.53 -6.03 -5.06
CA ASN A 432 16.72 -6.54 -3.69
C ASN A 432 18.01 -6.04 -3.04
N LYS A 433 19.10 -5.90 -3.82
CA LYS A 433 20.36 -5.32 -3.32
C LYS A 433 20.16 -3.85 -2.94
N GLY A 434 19.45 -3.09 -3.77
CA GLY A 434 19.13 -1.68 -3.48
C GLY A 434 18.26 -1.54 -2.23
N ILE A 435 17.19 -2.35 -2.08
CA ILE A 435 16.33 -2.33 -0.90
C ILE A 435 17.10 -2.68 0.37
N LYS A 436 17.96 -3.71 0.34
CA LYS A 436 18.83 -4.03 1.50
C LYS A 436 19.76 -2.88 1.86
N LYS A 437 20.28 -2.16 0.86
CA LYS A 437 21.11 -0.98 1.06
C LYS A 437 20.31 0.14 1.72
N ILE A 438 19.09 0.44 1.23
CA ILE A 438 18.16 1.41 1.84
C ILE A 438 17.92 1.06 3.30
N LEU A 439 17.50 -0.17 3.59
CA LEU A 439 17.22 -0.62 4.96
C LEU A 439 18.43 -0.53 5.88
N LYS A 440 19.65 -0.66 5.36
CA LYS A 440 20.88 -0.54 6.14
C LYS A 440 21.30 0.91 6.38
N GLU A 441 21.18 1.78 5.38
CA GLU A 441 21.68 3.16 5.44
C GLU A 441 20.72 4.12 6.15
N TYR A 442 19.40 3.84 6.05
CA TYR A 442 18.35 4.70 6.59
C TYR A 442 17.68 4.11 7.85
N GLN A 443 18.33 3.17 8.56
CA GLN A 443 17.80 2.62 9.82
C GLN A 443 17.44 3.73 10.80
N PHE A 444 16.28 3.62 11.42
CA PHE A 444 15.74 4.60 12.38
C PHE A 444 15.58 6.01 11.81
N SER A 445 15.52 6.12 10.49
CA SER A 445 15.37 7.36 9.73
C SER A 445 14.24 7.23 8.71
N THR A 446 14.23 8.10 7.73
CA THR A 446 13.21 8.16 6.67
C THR A 446 13.84 8.09 5.30
N ILE A 447 13.02 7.77 4.30
CA ILE A 447 13.39 7.70 2.88
C ILE A 447 12.45 8.57 2.05
N SER A 448 13.00 9.44 1.21
CA SER A 448 12.24 10.16 0.19
C SER A 448 12.29 9.42 -1.15
N THR A 449 11.38 9.78 -2.05
CA THR A 449 11.35 9.27 -3.43
C THR A 449 12.69 9.52 -4.15
N ASP A 450 13.32 10.67 -3.95
CA ASP A 450 14.63 10.98 -4.57
C ASP A 450 15.73 10.07 -4.01
N GLN A 451 15.84 9.95 -2.71
CA GLN A 451 16.83 9.06 -2.06
C GLN A 451 16.62 7.59 -2.44
N PHE A 452 15.36 7.17 -2.60
CA PHE A 452 15.03 5.85 -3.12
C PHE A 452 15.64 5.64 -4.51
N PHE A 453 15.36 6.54 -5.46
CA PHE A 453 15.87 6.40 -6.82
C PHE A 453 17.39 6.48 -6.89
N GLU A 454 18.03 7.37 -6.12
CA GLU A 454 19.49 7.47 -6.02
C GLU A 454 20.11 6.13 -5.57
N THR A 455 19.56 5.51 -4.52
CA THR A 455 20.10 4.25 -3.98
C THR A 455 19.86 3.07 -4.92
N ILE A 456 18.71 3.02 -5.60
CA ILE A 456 18.44 1.99 -6.63
C ILE A 456 19.36 2.20 -7.83
N GLN A 457 19.56 3.46 -8.29
CA GLN A 457 20.46 3.78 -9.39
C GLN A 457 21.89 3.34 -9.11
N GLU A 458 22.39 3.57 -7.90
CA GLU A 458 23.73 3.08 -7.52
C GLU A 458 23.83 1.55 -7.58
N SER A 459 22.76 0.84 -7.22
CA SER A 459 22.71 -0.62 -7.30
C SER A 459 22.69 -1.12 -8.74
N VAL A 460 22.06 -0.37 -9.66
CA VAL A 460 22.07 -0.59 -11.11
C VAL A 460 23.48 -0.36 -11.66
N ASN A 461 24.10 0.76 -11.36
CA ASN A 461 25.44 1.14 -11.85
C ASN A 461 26.51 0.12 -11.40
N ASN A 462 26.36 -0.45 -10.21
CA ASN A 462 27.27 -1.44 -9.65
C ASN A 462 26.94 -2.90 -10.08
N SER A 463 25.94 -3.10 -10.96
CA SER A 463 25.53 -4.43 -11.41
C SER A 463 26.38 -4.88 -12.62
N THR A 464 27.09 -5.98 -12.45
CA THR A 464 27.80 -6.62 -13.59
C THR A 464 26.82 -7.23 -14.60
N TYR A 465 25.63 -7.63 -14.16
CA TYR A 465 24.59 -8.21 -15.01
C TYR A 465 23.99 -7.23 -16.01
N LEU A 466 23.90 -5.93 -15.63
CA LEU A 466 23.33 -4.87 -16.46
C LEU A 466 24.39 -4.14 -17.30
N ARG A 467 25.67 -4.37 -17.03
CA ARG A 467 26.77 -3.72 -17.73
C ARG A 467 26.75 -4.04 -19.24
N GLY A 468 26.81 -3.00 -20.07
CA GLY A 468 26.73 -3.12 -21.53
C GLY A 468 25.32 -3.34 -22.07
N LYS A 469 24.33 -3.61 -21.22
CA LYS A 469 22.94 -3.83 -21.63
C LYS A 469 22.10 -2.57 -21.47
N TYR A 470 22.31 -1.83 -20.39
CA TYR A 470 21.56 -0.63 -20.02
C TYR A 470 22.47 0.42 -19.39
N ASP A 471 23.63 0.71 -19.99
CA ASP A 471 24.64 1.63 -19.45
C ASP A 471 24.13 3.07 -19.25
N SER A 472 23.02 3.44 -19.90
CA SER A 472 22.38 4.76 -19.81
C SER A 472 21.01 4.72 -19.14
N LEU A 473 20.64 3.65 -18.43
CA LEU A 473 19.35 3.54 -17.80
C LEU A 473 19.26 4.50 -16.60
N ASP A 474 18.39 5.50 -16.68
CA ASP A 474 17.99 6.37 -15.58
C ASP A 474 16.70 5.81 -14.94
N VAL A 475 16.83 5.24 -13.75
CA VAL A 475 15.73 4.62 -13.02
C VAL A 475 14.66 5.63 -12.64
N LYS A 476 15.06 6.86 -12.27
CA LYS A 476 14.12 7.92 -11.90
C LYS A 476 13.30 8.34 -13.10
N SER A 477 13.95 8.67 -14.23
CA SER A 477 13.25 9.05 -15.46
C SER A 477 12.33 7.94 -16.00
N LEU A 478 12.68 6.67 -15.73
CA LEU A 478 11.87 5.53 -16.12
C LEU A 478 10.57 5.40 -15.28
N ILE A 479 10.62 5.63 -13.99
CA ILE A 479 9.53 5.32 -13.06
C ILE A 479 8.68 6.54 -12.69
N MET A 480 9.28 7.74 -12.60
CA MET A 480 8.57 8.96 -12.19
C MET A 480 7.25 9.20 -12.96
N PRO A 481 7.19 9.06 -14.31
CA PRO A 481 5.92 9.28 -15.01
C PRO A 481 4.79 8.35 -14.58
N TYR A 482 5.10 7.14 -14.12
CA TYR A 482 4.09 6.20 -13.65
C TYR A 482 3.53 6.54 -12.26
N ILE A 483 4.29 7.23 -11.44
CA ILE A 483 3.87 7.59 -10.08
C ILE A 483 3.34 9.02 -9.96
N THR A 484 3.68 9.91 -10.91
CA THR A 484 3.24 11.32 -10.92
C THR A 484 2.10 11.63 -11.88
N GLN A 485 1.76 10.68 -12.77
CA GLN A 485 0.68 10.84 -13.73
C GLN A 485 -0.43 9.83 -13.45
N VAL A 486 -1.66 10.27 -13.65
CA VAL A 486 -2.85 9.38 -13.65
C VAL A 486 -3.00 8.75 -15.02
N GLY A 487 -3.54 7.53 -15.08
CA GLY A 487 -3.71 6.77 -16.31
C GLY A 487 -2.49 5.89 -16.64
N TYR A 488 -2.57 5.25 -17.78
CA TYR A 488 -1.56 4.31 -18.25
C TYR A 488 -1.44 4.33 -19.79
N PRO A 489 -0.27 3.94 -20.33
CA PRO A 489 -0.09 3.89 -21.78
C PRO A 489 -0.79 2.70 -22.42
N VAL A 490 -1.27 2.92 -23.61
CA VAL A 490 -1.74 1.89 -24.54
C VAL A 490 -0.84 1.94 -25.78
N ILE A 491 -0.33 0.79 -26.17
CA ILE A 491 0.46 0.63 -27.40
C ILE A 491 -0.47 0.18 -28.52
N ASP A 492 -0.55 0.99 -29.58
CA ASP A 492 -1.16 0.59 -30.85
C ASP A 492 -0.07 -0.03 -31.74
N VAL A 493 -0.31 -1.25 -32.21
CA VAL A 493 0.57 -2.04 -33.07
C VAL A 493 0.04 -2.00 -34.50
N PHE A 494 0.88 -1.61 -35.43
CA PHE A 494 0.58 -1.60 -36.86
C PHE A 494 1.61 -2.43 -37.62
N ARG A 495 1.13 -3.39 -38.39
CA ARG A 495 1.96 -4.23 -39.27
C ARG A 495 1.85 -3.76 -40.69
N ASP A 496 3.00 -3.49 -41.31
CA ASP A 496 3.07 -3.36 -42.76
C ASP A 496 3.08 -4.76 -43.38
N ASN A 497 1.98 -5.08 -44.07
CA ASN A 497 1.78 -6.41 -44.69
C ASN A 497 2.69 -6.64 -45.90
N ALA A 498 3.35 -5.61 -46.47
CA ALA A 498 4.28 -5.78 -47.55
C ALA A 498 5.72 -6.05 -47.09
N THR A 499 6.13 -5.44 -45.98
CA THR A 499 7.51 -5.49 -45.49
C THR A 499 7.70 -6.30 -44.24
N GLY A 500 6.62 -6.60 -43.49
CA GLY A 500 6.69 -7.23 -42.17
C GLY A 500 7.18 -6.28 -41.05
N ILE A 501 7.38 -5.01 -41.36
CA ILE A 501 7.79 -4.00 -40.36
C ILE A 501 6.65 -3.77 -39.37
N ILE A 502 6.96 -3.76 -38.09
CA ILE A 502 6.01 -3.42 -37.01
C ILE A 502 6.30 -2.01 -36.52
N LYS A 503 5.28 -1.18 -36.55
CA LYS A 503 5.28 0.18 -36.03
C LYS A 503 4.45 0.24 -34.75
N LEU A 504 5.02 0.77 -33.67
CA LEU A 504 4.37 0.99 -32.39
C LEU A 504 4.17 2.48 -32.15
N THR A 505 2.99 2.87 -31.68
CA THR A 505 2.70 4.20 -31.17
C THR A 505 2.09 4.10 -29.78
N GLN A 506 2.28 5.10 -28.92
CA GLN A 506 1.66 5.14 -27.60
C GLN A 506 0.58 6.20 -27.49
N LYS A 507 -0.47 5.89 -26.74
CA LYS A 507 -1.59 6.78 -26.40
C LYS A 507 -2.04 6.53 -24.97
N CYS A 508 -2.69 7.53 -24.39
CA CYS A 508 -3.43 7.38 -23.14
C CYS A 508 -4.94 7.48 -23.42
N TYR A 509 -5.61 6.35 -23.66
CA TYR A 509 -7.05 6.37 -23.96
C TYR A 509 -7.90 6.87 -22.78
N VAL A 510 -7.48 6.63 -21.54
CA VAL A 510 -8.16 7.12 -20.33
C VAL A 510 -8.01 8.64 -20.21
N CYS A 511 -6.86 9.18 -20.63
CA CYS A 511 -6.56 10.61 -20.59
C CYS A 511 -7.38 11.41 -21.63
N GLU A 512 -7.70 10.81 -22.79
CA GLU A 512 -8.52 11.43 -23.83
C GLU A 512 -9.93 11.80 -23.30
N GLU A 513 -10.50 10.96 -22.44
CA GLU A 513 -11.80 11.20 -21.78
C GLU A 513 -11.74 12.36 -20.78
N ASN A 514 -10.53 12.71 -20.29
CA ASN A 514 -10.27 13.76 -19.29
C ASN A 514 -9.65 15.04 -19.87
N ASN A 515 -9.62 15.22 -21.21
CA ASN A 515 -8.97 16.34 -21.91
C ASN A 515 -7.46 16.52 -21.61
N SER A 516 -6.77 15.47 -21.19
CA SER A 516 -5.33 15.46 -20.91
C SER A 516 -4.60 14.59 -21.96
N THR A 517 -4.42 15.11 -23.17
CA THR A 517 -4.07 14.30 -24.35
C THR A 517 -2.57 13.98 -24.51
N ASP A 518 -1.67 14.69 -23.82
CA ASP A 518 -0.22 14.62 -24.09
C ASP A 518 0.61 13.81 -23.11
N LEU A 519 -0.04 13.04 -22.20
CA LEU A 519 0.69 12.21 -21.26
C LEU A 519 1.37 11.04 -21.95
N LYS A 520 2.66 10.90 -21.73
CA LYS A 520 3.52 9.83 -22.26
C LYS A 520 4.36 9.20 -21.17
N TRP A 521 4.65 7.92 -21.36
CA TRP A 521 5.46 7.12 -20.43
C TRP A 521 6.65 6.49 -21.15
N PRO A 522 7.77 6.27 -20.46
CA PRO A 522 8.82 5.40 -20.94
C PRO A 522 8.38 3.93 -20.80
N ILE A 523 8.15 3.23 -21.90
CA ILE A 523 7.53 1.91 -21.89
C ILE A 523 8.58 0.84 -22.20
N PRO A 524 8.78 -0.16 -21.30
CA PRO A 524 9.65 -1.30 -21.58
C PRO A 524 8.96 -2.27 -22.53
N ILE A 525 9.23 -2.13 -23.82
CA ILE A 525 8.66 -2.97 -24.88
C ILE A 525 9.39 -4.31 -24.92
N THR A 526 8.63 -5.37 -24.71
CA THR A 526 9.08 -6.77 -24.90
C THR A 526 8.12 -7.48 -25.83
N TYR A 527 8.60 -8.42 -26.62
CA TYR A 527 7.78 -9.17 -27.55
C TYR A 527 8.32 -10.57 -27.83
N THR A 528 7.45 -11.42 -28.34
CA THR A 528 7.79 -12.72 -28.93
C THR A 528 6.93 -12.97 -30.16
N THR A 529 7.40 -13.89 -31.04
CA THR A 529 6.71 -14.29 -32.27
C THR A 529 6.47 -15.79 -32.27
N GLU A 530 5.69 -16.30 -33.27
CA GLU A 530 5.46 -17.73 -33.42
C GLU A 530 6.77 -18.52 -33.61
N SER A 531 7.69 -17.98 -34.36
CA SER A 531 8.99 -18.62 -34.63
C SER A 531 9.92 -18.54 -33.42
N LEU A 532 9.83 -17.50 -32.61
CA LEU A 532 10.74 -17.29 -31.46
C LEU A 532 10.27 -18.06 -30.23
N LEU A 533 8.99 -17.97 -29.86
CA LEU A 533 8.38 -18.59 -28.68
C LEU A 533 9.16 -18.39 -27.37
N GLU A 534 9.84 -17.24 -27.25
CA GLU A 534 10.65 -16.87 -26.09
C GLU A 534 9.84 -15.97 -25.15
N PHE A 535 9.64 -16.42 -23.93
CA PHE A 535 8.89 -15.68 -22.92
C PHE A 535 9.79 -15.15 -21.79
N ASN A 536 11.10 -15.04 -22.02
CA ASN A 536 12.01 -14.43 -21.08
C ASN A 536 12.08 -12.91 -21.32
N PHE A 537 11.68 -12.12 -20.32
CA PHE A 537 11.61 -10.66 -20.38
C PHE A 537 12.92 -10.01 -20.83
N SER A 538 14.06 -10.55 -20.42
CA SER A 538 15.36 -9.88 -20.58
C SER A 538 15.95 -9.87 -21.99
N GLN A 539 15.42 -10.67 -22.93
CA GLN A 539 16.07 -10.87 -24.24
C GLN A 539 15.63 -9.84 -25.31
N THR A 540 14.40 -9.33 -25.25
CA THR A 540 13.79 -8.51 -26.31
C THR A 540 13.37 -7.12 -25.86
N MET A 541 13.88 -6.62 -24.71
CA MET A 541 13.44 -5.34 -24.21
C MET A 541 14.02 -4.16 -25.02
N ASN A 542 13.14 -3.33 -25.54
CA ASN A 542 13.43 -2.00 -26.09
C ASN A 542 12.73 -0.93 -25.26
N LEU A 543 13.35 0.21 -25.05
CA LEU A 543 12.70 1.32 -24.32
C LEU A 543 12.04 2.26 -25.32
N PHE A 544 10.70 2.38 -25.24
CA PHE A 544 9.94 3.38 -25.99
C PHE A 544 9.83 4.63 -25.15
N THR A 545 10.65 5.64 -25.42
CA THR A 545 10.73 6.87 -24.61
C THR A 545 9.63 7.87 -24.98
N PRO A 546 9.24 8.78 -24.06
CA PRO A 546 8.26 9.83 -24.33
C PRO A 546 8.61 10.74 -25.50
N SER A 547 9.89 10.90 -25.85
CA SER A 547 10.37 11.71 -26.97
C SER A 547 10.18 11.06 -28.32
N MET A 548 9.95 9.75 -28.37
CA MET A 548 9.70 9.02 -29.61
C MET A 548 8.24 9.15 -30.02
N ASN A 549 7.97 9.43 -31.29
CA ASN A 549 6.63 9.38 -31.84
C ASN A 549 6.21 7.96 -32.21
N GLU A 550 7.19 7.13 -32.58
CA GLU A 550 7.00 5.72 -32.95
C GLU A 550 8.24 4.90 -32.62
N LEU A 551 8.04 3.61 -32.39
CA LEU A 551 9.12 2.62 -32.29
C LEU A 551 8.95 1.58 -33.40
N ILE A 552 10.03 1.31 -34.11
CA ILE A 552 10.04 0.39 -35.26
C ILE A 552 10.70 -0.94 -34.86
N ILE A 553 10.04 -2.05 -35.15
CA ILE A 553 10.58 -3.40 -35.00
C ILE A 553 10.67 -4.03 -36.39
N ASN A 554 11.87 -4.39 -36.77
CA ASN A 554 12.18 -5.00 -38.07
C ASN A 554 12.33 -6.52 -37.97
N ASN A 555 12.37 -7.20 -39.11
CA ASN A 555 12.69 -8.62 -39.25
C ASN A 555 11.66 -9.57 -38.56
N VAL A 556 10.39 -9.17 -38.51
CA VAL A 556 9.31 -10.07 -38.10
C VAL A 556 8.72 -10.75 -39.33
N SER A 557 8.66 -12.08 -39.32
CA SER A 557 8.05 -12.84 -40.41
C SER A 557 6.57 -12.42 -40.59
N MET A 558 6.14 -12.21 -41.82
CA MET A 558 4.76 -11.81 -42.13
C MET A 558 3.72 -12.86 -41.69
N ASN A 559 4.12 -14.11 -41.66
CA ASN A 559 3.25 -15.22 -41.25
C ASN A 559 3.20 -15.46 -39.74
N ASP A 560 4.12 -14.88 -39.00
CA ASP A 560 4.19 -15.04 -37.55
C ASP A 560 3.22 -14.08 -36.86
N TRP A 561 2.46 -14.58 -35.87
CA TRP A 561 1.87 -13.67 -34.91
C TRP A 561 2.98 -13.03 -34.06
N ILE A 562 2.72 -11.86 -33.56
CA ILE A 562 3.56 -11.16 -32.57
C ILE A 562 2.73 -10.78 -31.35
N ILE A 563 3.29 -11.01 -30.15
CA ILE A 563 2.68 -10.67 -28.86
C ILE A 563 3.66 -9.79 -28.09
N PHE A 564 3.16 -8.68 -27.60
CA PHE A 564 3.90 -7.73 -26.76
C PHE A 564 3.58 -7.90 -25.27
N ASN A 565 4.37 -7.25 -24.41
CA ASN A 565 4.26 -7.27 -22.95
C ASN A 565 4.42 -8.69 -22.38
N ILE A 566 5.62 -9.26 -22.58
CA ILE A 566 5.94 -10.63 -22.16
C ILE A 566 5.70 -10.81 -20.67
N GLN A 567 4.90 -11.84 -20.34
CA GLN A 567 4.46 -12.16 -18.98
C GLN A 567 3.82 -10.99 -18.19
N GLN A 568 3.34 -9.97 -18.90
CA GLN A 568 2.68 -8.77 -18.31
C GLN A 568 3.59 -7.96 -17.38
N ASN A 569 4.89 -7.95 -17.61
CA ASN A 569 5.84 -7.27 -16.73
C ASN A 569 5.83 -5.74 -16.87
N GLY A 570 5.29 -5.20 -17.98
CA GLY A 570 5.12 -3.76 -18.18
C GLY A 570 3.70 -3.28 -17.80
N TYR A 571 3.59 -2.07 -17.25
CA TYR A 571 2.31 -1.46 -16.91
C TYR A 571 1.74 -0.71 -18.12
N TYR A 572 1.22 -1.45 -19.10
CA TYR A 572 0.60 -0.94 -20.32
C TYR A 572 -0.33 -1.97 -20.99
N ARG A 573 -1.30 -1.50 -21.78
CA ARG A 573 -2.15 -2.34 -22.64
C ARG A 573 -1.61 -2.37 -24.07
N VAL A 574 -2.01 -3.39 -24.83
CA VAL A 574 -1.60 -3.55 -26.23
C VAL A 574 -2.81 -3.78 -27.13
N ASN A 575 -2.97 -2.88 -28.10
CA ASN A 575 -3.93 -3.03 -29.19
C ASN A 575 -3.20 -3.45 -30.46
N TYR A 576 -3.77 -4.37 -31.20
CA TYR A 576 -3.20 -4.85 -32.46
C TYR A 576 -4.08 -4.42 -33.63
N ASP A 577 -3.46 -4.27 -34.82
CA ASP A 577 -4.20 -4.16 -36.06
C ASP A 577 -4.98 -5.44 -36.37
N GLU A 578 -5.91 -5.34 -37.34
CA GLU A 578 -6.82 -6.43 -37.70
C GLU A 578 -6.08 -7.71 -38.09
N THR A 579 -5.02 -7.57 -38.89
CA THR A 579 -4.21 -8.71 -39.37
C THR A 579 -3.53 -9.42 -38.21
N THR A 580 -2.91 -8.68 -37.31
CA THR A 580 -2.21 -9.23 -36.15
C THR A 580 -3.20 -9.86 -35.15
N TRP A 581 -4.36 -9.21 -34.91
CA TRP A 581 -5.42 -9.83 -34.10
C TRP A 581 -5.87 -11.15 -34.69
N GLN A 582 -6.10 -11.23 -36.02
CA GLN A 582 -6.53 -12.47 -36.68
C GLN A 582 -5.50 -13.58 -36.51
N GLN A 583 -4.20 -13.30 -36.68
CA GLN A 583 -3.13 -14.29 -36.49
C GLN A 583 -3.09 -14.82 -35.04
N ILE A 584 -3.21 -13.91 -34.04
CA ILE A 584 -3.27 -14.29 -32.61
C ILE A 584 -4.50 -15.16 -32.35
N ILE A 585 -5.68 -14.77 -32.83
CA ILE A 585 -6.94 -15.50 -32.68
C ILE A 585 -6.86 -16.90 -33.28
N ASP A 586 -6.32 -17.02 -34.50
CA ASP A 586 -6.20 -18.31 -35.18
C ASP A 586 -5.25 -19.25 -34.43
N PHE A 587 -4.13 -18.73 -33.93
CA PHE A 587 -3.21 -19.52 -33.10
C PHE A 587 -3.83 -19.95 -31.77
N MET A 588 -4.52 -19.03 -31.09
CA MET A 588 -5.25 -19.32 -29.85
C MET A 588 -6.32 -20.41 -30.07
N ASN A 589 -6.97 -20.43 -31.22
CA ASN A 589 -7.94 -21.46 -31.59
C ASN A 589 -7.30 -22.78 -32.08
N SER A 590 -5.99 -22.85 -32.24
CA SER A 590 -5.29 -24.06 -32.62
C SER A 590 -5.03 -25.00 -31.42
N LYS A 591 -4.58 -26.24 -31.68
CA LYS A 591 -4.10 -27.17 -30.64
C LYS A 591 -2.81 -26.70 -29.96
N LYS A 592 -2.14 -25.68 -30.51
CA LYS A 592 -0.85 -25.16 -30.03
C LYS A 592 -1.01 -23.98 -29.04
N TYR A 593 -2.24 -23.53 -28.72
CA TYR A 593 -2.49 -22.36 -27.88
C TYR A 593 -1.68 -22.34 -26.56
N SER A 594 -1.46 -23.52 -25.97
CA SER A 594 -0.72 -23.65 -24.70
C SER A 594 0.78 -23.32 -24.81
N LYS A 595 1.33 -23.16 -26.03
CA LYS A 595 2.68 -22.64 -26.25
C LYS A 595 2.80 -21.16 -25.88
N ILE A 596 1.70 -20.39 -25.95
CA ILE A 596 1.66 -19.04 -25.40
C ILE A 596 1.57 -19.16 -23.88
N HIS A 597 2.48 -18.50 -23.18
CA HIS A 597 2.55 -18.50 -21.73
C HIS A 597 1.22 -18.05 -21.10
N VAL A 598 0.80 -18.66 -19.98
CA VAL A 598 -0.51 -18.41 -19.36
C VAL A 598 -0.74 -16.92 -19.06
N LYS A 599 0.27 -16.21 -18.53
CA LYS A 599 0.18 -14.77 -18.27
C LYS A 599 -0.10 -13.96 -19.53
N ASN A 600 0.45 -14.35 -20.67
CA ASN A 600 0.18 -13.69 -21.96
C ASN A 600 -1.22 -14.03 -22.51
N ARG A 601 -1.70 -15.27 -22.32
CA ARG A 601 -3.08 -15.62 -22.68
C ARG A 601 -4.09 -14.82 -21.82
N LEU A 602 -3.82 -14.65 -20.52
CA LEU A 602 -4.59 -13.77 -19.64
C LEU A 602 -4.64 -12.34 -20.21
N ARG A 603 -3.47 -11.82 -20.61
CA ARG A 603 -3.37 -10.44 -21.12
C ARG A 603 -4.13 -10.23 -22.42
N ILE A 604 -3.96 -11.16 -23.36
CA ILE A 604 -4.67 -11.11 -24.64
C ILE A 604 -6.18 -11.05 -24.44
N LEU A 605 -6.72 -11.83 -23.52
CA LEU A 605 -8.15 -11.84 -23.22
C LEU A 605 -8.61 -10.56 -22.52
N ASP A 606 -7.85 -10.07 -21.54
CA ASP A 606 -8.20 -8.84 -20.80
C ASP A 606 -8.15 -7.62 -21.72
N ASP A 607 -7.11 -7.50 -22.55
CA ASP A 607 -7.01 -6.43 -23.53
C ASP A 607 -8.12 -6.53 -24.59
N ALA A 608 -8.40 -7.73 -25.12
CA ALA A 608 -9.49 -7.93 -26.08
C ALA A 608 -10.85 -7.55 -25.49
N GLY A 609 -11.13 -7.92 -24.23
CA GLY A 609 -12.36 -7.54 -23.54
C GLY A 609 -12.48 -6.03 -23.36
N TRP A 610 -11.38 -5.38 -22.96
CA TRP A 610 -11.35 -3.93 -22.80
C TRP A 610 -11.52 -3.19 -24.14
N PHE A 611 -10.80 -3.61 -25.21
CA PHE A 611 -10.91 -3.00 -26.54
C PHE A 611 -12.29 -3.25 -27.16
N TYR A 612 -12.92 -4.39 -26.89
CA TYR A 612 -14.29 -4.64 -27.30
C TYR A 612 -15.28 -3.66 -26.63
N LEU A 613 -15.16 -3.46 -25.31
CA LEU A 613 -15.97 -2.48 -24.56
C LEU A 613 -15.78 -1.05 -25.06
N LYS A 614 -14.57 -0.69 -25.50
CA LYS A 614 -14.24 0.65 -26.05
C LYS A 614 -14.55 0.74 -27.57
N GLY A 615 -15.13 -0.29 -28.20
CA GLY A 615 -15.48 -0.31 -29.63
C GLY A 615 -14.27 -0.35 -30.57
N LYS A 616 -13.09 -0.77 -30.08
CA LYS A 616 -11.83 -0.86 -30.86
C LYS A 616 -11.54 -2.26 -31.38
N LEU A 617 -12.21 -3.29 -30.87
CA LEU A 617 -12.16 -4.67 -31.38
C LEU A 617 -13.56 -5.07 -31.82
N SER A 618 -13.67 -5.70 -33.03
CA SER A 618 -14.96 -6.15 -33.59
C SER A 618 -15.57 -7.26 -32.71
N LYS A 619 -16.91 -7.32 -32.69
CA LYS A 619 -17.65 -8.37 -31.99
C LYS A 619 -17.26 -9.76 -32.52
N GLU A 620 -17.10 -9.90 -33.82
CA GLU A 620 -16.72 -11.14 -34.47
C GLU A 620 -15.38 -11.65 -33.97
N ASN A 621 -14.34 -10.82 -33.98
CA ASN A 621 -13.00 -11.19 -33.51
C ASN A 621 -12.99 -11.50 -32.02
N PHE A 622 -13.72 -10.73 -31.21
CA PHE A 622 -13.79 -10.99 -29.78
C PHE A 622 -14.43 -12.37 -29.49
N TYR A 623 -15.60 -12.69 -30.12
CA TYR A 623 -16.24 -13.98 -29.91
C TYR A 623 -15.42 -15.15 -30.48
N LYS A 624 -14.74 -14.94 -31.62
CA LYS A 624 -13.82 -15.94 -32.21
C LYS A 624 -12.64 -16.20 -31.26
N LEU A 625 -12.10 -15.15 -30.62
CA LEU A 625 -11.07 -15.34 -29.60
C LEU A 625 -11.60 -16.14 -28.42
N LEU A 626 -12.76 -15.80 -27.87
CA LEU A 626 -13.34 -16.52 -26.72
C LEU A 626 -13.58 -17.99 -27.01
N SER A 627 -13.75 -18.40 -28.26
CA SER A 627 -14.01 -19.82 -28.63
C SER A 627 -12.89 -20.77 -28.23
N TYR A 628 -11.63 -20.28 -28.10
CA TYR A 628 -10.54 -21.12 -27.64
C TYR A 628 -10.69 -21.57 -26.17
N CYS A 629 -11.41 -20.80 -25.34
CA CYS A 629 -11.59 -21.06 -23.92
C CYS A 629 -12.16 -22.47 -23.63
N ILE A 630 -12.91 -23.05 -24.59
CA ILE A 630 -13.38 -24.44 -24.49
C ILE A 630 -12.23 -25.45 -24.27
N ARG A 631 -11.00 -25.09 -24.67
CA ARG A 631 -9.79 -25.93 -24.52
C ARG A 631 -8.92 -25.53 -23.35
N GLU A 632 -9.20 -24.37 -22.73
CA GLU A 632 -8.37 -23.84 -21.68
C GLU A 632 -8.45 -24.69 -20.40
N LYS A 633 -7.29 -24.90 -19.79
CA LYS A 633 -7.17 -25.67 -18.55
C LYS A 633 -6.85 -24.81 -17.33
N SER A 634 -6.41 -23.57 -17.56
CA SER A 634 -6.04 -22.66 -16.48
C SER A 634 -7.27 -22.10 -15.79
N PHE A 635 -7.37 -22.32 -14.49
CA PHE A 635 -8.42 -21.75 -13.66
C PHE A 635 -8.38 -20.21 -13.63
N LEU A 636 -7.19 -19.61 -13.70
CA LEU A 636 -7.02 -18.15 -13.74
C LEU A 636 -7.71 -17.53 -14.95
N ILE A 637 -7.60 -18.17 -16.12
CA ILE A 637 -8.25 -17.68 -17.36
C ILE A 637 -9.77 -17.81 -17.23
N TRP A 638 -10.27 -18.85 -16.58
CA TRP A 638 -11.70 -19.01 -16.33
C TRP A 638 -12.26 -17.93 -15.41
N ASN A 639 -11.56 -17.60 -14.33
CA ASN A 639 -11.96 -16.51 -13.44
C ASN A 639 -12.05 -15.19 -14.19
N MET A 640 -11.03 -14.87 -14.99
CA MET A 640 -11.01 -13.64 -15.77
C MET A 640 -12.14 -13.60 -16.82
N LEU A 641 -12.39 -14.71 -17.51
CA LEU A 641 -13.46 -14.78 -18.52
C LEU A 641 -14.82 -14.42 -17.89
N ILE A 642 -15.10 -14.91 -16.68
CA ILE A 642 -16.32 -14.59 -15.95
C ILE A 642 -16.47 -13.10 -15.72
N GLU A 643 -15.41 -12.45 -15.25
CA GLU A 643 -15.41 -11.02 -14.96
C GLU A 643 -15.57 -10.19 -16.25
N ILE A 644 -14.92 -10.59 -17.35
CA ILE A 644 -15.09 -9.94 -18.66
C ILE A 644 -16.55 -10.08 -19.14
N VAL A 645 -17.11 -11.29 -19.10
CA VAL A 645 -18.49 -11.54 -19.50
C VAL A 645 -19.47 -10.74 -18.67
N ALA A 646 -19.29 -10.71 -17.34
CA ALA A 646 -20.13 -9.93 -16.44
C ALA A 646 -20.11 -8.44 -16.79
N LYS A 647 -18.91 -7.88 -16.99
CA LYS A 647 -18.74 -6.47 -17.37
C LYS A 647 -19.39 -6.16 -18.72
N ILE A 648 -19.24 -7.01 -19.73
CA ILE A 648 -19.86 -6.84 -21.03
C ILE A 648 -21.40 -6.89 -20.93
N MET A 649 -21.96 -7.83 -20.19
CA MET A 649 -23.40 -7.93 -19.96
C MET A 649 -23.97 -6.67 -19.30
N LEU A 650 -23.24 -6.08 -18.35
CA LEU A 650 -23.67 -4.89 -17.62
C LEU A 650 -23.61 -3.62 -18.48
N TYR A 651 -22.55 -3.43 -19.25
CA TYR A 651 -22.27 -2.18 -19.96
C TYR A 651 -22.75 -2.19 -21.42
N MET A 652 -22.63 -3.31 -22.13
CA MET A 652 -23.01 -3.42 -23.55
C MET A 652 -24.44 -3.94 -23.74
N LYS A 653 -25.12 -4.38 -22.69
CA LYS A 653 -26.40 -5.09 -22.77
C LYS A 653 -26.38 -6.28 -23.74
N ASP A 654 -25.20 -6.80 -24.03
CA ASP A 654 -24.99 -7.93 -24.92
C ASP A 654 -25.28 -9.23 -24.17
N ASN A 655 -26.17 -10.06 -24.69
CA ASN A 655 -26.54 -11.31 -24.03
C ASN A 655 -25.45 -12.38 -24.24
N MET A 656 -24.38 -12.29 -23.46
CA MET A 656 -23.32 -13.31 -23.44
C MET A 656 -23.62 -14.50 -22.52
N LEU A 657 -24.76 -14.50 -21.85
CA LEU A 657 -25.09 -15.53 -20.86
C LEU A 657 -25.19 -16.91 -21.49
N ASP A 658 -25.83 -17.01 -22.66
CA ASP A 658 -25.97 -18.30 -23.36
C ASP A 658 -24.63 -18.80 -23.91
N PHE A 659 -23.79 -17.89 -24.38
CA PHE A 659 -22.42 -18.22 -24.75
C PHE A 659 -21.65 -18.78 -23.55
N TYR A 660 -21.74 -18.12 -22.39
CA TYR A 660 -21.09 -18.59 -21.16
C TYR A 660 -21.64 -19.94 -20.68
N LYS A 661 -22.98 -20.13 -20.70
CA LYS A 661 -23.61 -21.43 -20.37
C LYS A 661 -23.07 -22.55 -21.26
N ASN A 662 -23.01 -22.33 -22.55
CA ASN A 662 -22.50 -23.31 -23.51
C ASN A 662 -21.04 -23.70 -23.21
N ILE A 663 -20.23 -22.74 -22.82
CA ILE A 663 -18.84 -23.00 -22.39
C ILE A 663 -18.81 -23.86 -21.13
N VAL A 664 -19.57 -23.48 -20.08
CA VAL A 664 -19.62 -24.23 -18.80
C VAL A 664 -20.12 -25.67 -19.05
N ASP A 665 -21.18 -25.83 -19.84
CA ASP A 665 -21.71 -27.16 -20.20
C ASP A 665 -20.68 -28.00 -20.94
N THR A 666 -19.90 -27.39 -21.81
CA THR A 666 -18.82 -28.07 -22.54
C THR A 666 -17.70 -28.53 -21.61
N ILE A 667 -17.34 -27.70 -20.61
CA ILE A 667 -16.34 -28.04 -19.57
C ILE A 667 -16.82 -29.25 -18.76
N VAL A 668 -18.06 -29.22 -18.31
CA VAL A 668 -18.67 -30.30 -17.53
C VAL A 668 -18.72 -31.58 -18.36
N LYS A 669 -19.24 -31.50 -19.59
CA LYS A 669 -19.31 -32.66 -20.49
C LYS A 669 -17.95 -33.28 -20.84
N LYS A 670 -16.92 -32.45 -21.00
CA LYS A 670 -15.55 -32.91 -21.32
C LYS A 670 -14.75 -33.35 -20.10
N LYS A 671 -15.31 -33.27 -18.88
CA LYS A 671 -14.63 -33.60 -17.62
C LYS A 671 -13.25 -32.93 -17.52
N LEU A 672 -13.16 -31.65 -17.95
CA LEU A 672 -11.90 -30.87 -17.89
C LEU A 672 -11.46 -30.61 -16.46
N PHE A 673 -12.38 -30.68 -15.50
CA PHE A 673 -12.11 -30.67 -14.06
C PHE A 673 -12.76 -31.92 -13.43
N ILE A 674 -12.13 -32.48 -12.41
CA ILE A 674 -12.62 -33.66 -11.68
C ILE A 674 -13.92 -33.26 -10.93
N GLU A 675 -14.89 -34.16 -10.88
CA GLU A 675 -16.13 -33.95 -10.12
C GLU A 675 -15.77 -33.78 -8.64
N GLY A 676 -16.26 -32.68 -8.01
CA GLY A 676 -15.84 -32.28 -6.66
C GLY A 676 -14.66 -31.30 -6.62
N ASP A 677 -14.04 -30.98 -7.75
CA ASP A 677 -13.03 -29.93 -7.82
C ASP A 677 -13.65 -28.59 -7.42
N ARG A 678 -13.08 -27.97 -6.37
CA ARG A 678 -13.55 -26.67 -5.85
C ARG A 678 -13.54 -25.59 -6.95
N ARG A 679 -12.67 -25.68 -7.94
CA ARG A 679 -12.60 -24.79 -9.09
C ARG A 679 -13.84 -24.90 -9.98
N LEU A 680 -14.33 -26.13 -10.21
CA LEU A 680 -15.58 -26.35 -10.98
C LEU A 680 -16.81 -25.85 -10.22
N LEU A 681 -16.85 -26.02 -8.90
CA LEU A 681 -17.92 -25.49 -8.06
C LEU A 681 -17.98 -23.95 -8.17
N ARG A 682 -16.83 -23.29 -8.09
CA ARG A 682 -16.73 -21.83 -8.24
C ARG A 682 -17.17 -21.37 -9.63
N ILE A 683 -16.81 -22.06 -10.70
CA ILE A 683 -17.28 -21.75 -12.07
C ILE A 683 -18.82 -21.83 -12.14
N LYS A 684 -19.42 -22.85 -11.51
CA LYS A 684 -20.88 -23.02 -11.45
C LYS A 684 -21.55 -21.92 -10.59
N ASP A 685 -20.97 -21.55 -9.47
CA ASP A 685 -21.47 -20.45 -8.62
C ASP A 685 -21.41 -19.11 -9.34
N ASN A 686 -20.35 -18.86 -10.08
CA ASN A 686 -20.24 -17.68 -10.92
C ASN A 686 -21.30 -17.67 -12.04
N LEU A 687 -21.67 -18.82 -12.59
CA LEU A 687 -22.78 -18.90 -13.54
C LEU A 687 -24.12 -18.53 -12.88
N ARG A 688 -24.36 -18.96 -11.63
CA ARG A 688 -25.54 -18.56 -10.85
C ARG A 688 -25.54 -17.05 -10.61
N PHE A 689 -24.39 -16.48 -10.29
CA PHE A 689 -24.23 -15.05 -10.13
C PHE A 689 -24.48 -14.27 -11.43
N LEU A 690 -23.94 -14.71 -12.57
CA LEU A 690 -24.22 -14.10 -13.87
C LEU A 690 -25.71 -14.16 -14.24
N ASN A 691 -26.39 -15.29 -13.96
CA ASN A 691 -27.83 -15.40 -14.11
C ASN A 691 -28.61 -14.40 -13.23
N TYR A 692 -28.16 -14.20 -11.99
CA TYR A 692 -28.73 -13.20 -11.08
C TYR A 692 -28.53 -11.78 -11.63
N CYS A 693 -27.33 -11.43 -12.08
CA CYS A 693 -27.03 -10.13 -12.67
C CYS A 693 -27.77 -9.85 -13.97
N HIS A 694 -28.00 -10.89 -14.80
CA HIS A 694 -28.82 -10.76 -16.00
C HIS A 694 -30.26 -10.32 -15.68
N ASN A 695 -30.82 -10.81 -14.57
CA ASN A 695 -32.19 -10.49 -14.15
C ASN A 695 -32.29 -9.22 -13.28
N LYS A 696 -31.19 -8.73 -12.69
CA LYS A 696 -31.15 -7.58 -11.78
C LYS A 696 -29.94 -6.65 -12.09
N THR A 697 -29.90 -6.15 -13.30
CA THR A 697 -28.76 -5.40 -13.87
C THR A 697 -28.33 -4.19 -13.02
N GLU A 698 -29.31 -3.43 -12.47
CA GLU A 698 -28.98 -2.22 -11.69
C GLU A 698 -28.32 -2.56 -10.34
N LEU A 699 -28.72 -3.64 -9.70
CA LEU A 699 -28.11 -4.06 -8.42
C LEU A 699 -26.67 -4.56 -8.59
N CYS A 700 -26.36 -5.16 -9.74
CA CYS A 700 -25.01 -5.68 -10.03
C CYS A 700 -24.01 -4.61 -10.50
N LYS A 701 -24.46 -3.45 -10.95
CA LYS A 701 -23.57 -2.32 -11.31
C LYS A 701 -22.79 -1.79 -10.09
N THR A 702 -23.31 -1.99 -8.88
CA THR A 702 -22.64 -1.58 -7.64
C THR A 702 -21.58 -2.59 -7.15
N ILE A 703 -21.49 -3.76 -7.78
CA ILE A 703 -20.59 -4.86 -7.38
C ILE A 703 -19.34 -4.90 -8.28
N PHE A 704 -19.42 -4.34 -9.47
CA PHE A 704 -18.37 -4.24 -10.48
C PHE A 704 -18.02 -2.79 -10.80
#